data_931a8c59a075e3768f1c18a4cfbafd08
#
_entry.id   931a8c59a075e3768f1c18a4cfbafd08
#
_cell.length_a   1.000
_cell.length_b   1.000
_cell.length_c   1.000
_cell.angle_alpha   90.00
_cell.angle_beta   90.00
_cell.angle_gamma   90.00
#
_symmetry.space_group_name_H-M   'P 1'
#
loop_
_entity.id
_entity.type
_entity.pdbx_description
1 polymer ?
#
loop_
_entity_poly.entity_id
_entity_poly.type
_entity_poly.pdbx_seq_one_letter_code
_entity_poly.pdbx_strand_id
1 'polypeptide(L)'
;MIISIVGGGATGITILRHLAELAASGRDNGAISGIQLFDKSGFDGGVAYRTQSDRHLLNMKASTMSTRPGDADEFLRWLQARGLSSSANRHLPRMVFRDYLDAVRLAAIAQCRSVGLPVHVEHAEVVRMRFSPDRDVLLTTDRNITHISSVLILCTGHNPPDDPYSLSASPNYIRDPYAQFTFADRHGTEVGILGSGLSAVDSAAALAKTHQAVRMTCFSRSGLFPTVQPVTAPDIANDFRDALHRYVTSRPRIEADAFAARLSELLLETTGIRCDLSCRNAGGDALDDLEHNIARAEAGEPSVHSYLVSIIGVMCEAWSRMSDAEKMRFMEVYNSGWLRNRSAMPLENALRMRDLMRSGRLATRARLRNVTATGSRFRAILGDGDCREVDYVIDATGPSYRLDASPLYQDMQRQGLIAFDPLGGIRCGHDDSRVHDRHGNPYPNVYAVGGPTKGAHFYAAAVDINLHRAQTVVDTILNPKGPEMSTIITSVEETDRLADLVRRDHPSLDTMVLAPDGKYQNRPAALDELMWEVRDCLGEAFRHWTPEDFPTLYCAWGRCRVGSTALTNLFGVAGMPSYFQPVKVVLRHRLLGNAGEPWAAPTAAEQPHIFSKEMAGPYVLAESLFLPLQPLIEAGWPAGKLHMIMLDRDPASSLASWLEKWSDRVPEDRLIQNYVISSLNALRVESYAKRQGVPVTHYVYEASKDATGSVRKLFDRLGLGERFTEGAVTDWKERGQIETKGSGVTFLSEPKVYTVVGLHGSDTAYRYRSRKTASLSEAQLQVIDRYGIDEMYRASVAACIRDLSLDTDTAARLFGDCLGTAA
;
A
#
# COMPACT_ATOMS: atom_id res chain seq x y z
N MET A 1 18.49 19.24 -12.17
CA MET A 1 17.52 19.66 -11.14
C MET A 1 18.22 20.01 -9.82
N ILE A 2 17.72 20.99 -9.08
CA ILE A 2 18.18 21.29 -7.72
C ILE A 2 17.26 20.60 -6.72
N ILE A 3 17.81 19.85 -5.76
CA ILE A 3 17.06 19.10 -4.76
C ILE A 3 17.28 19.76 -3.39
N SER A 4 16.18 20.17 -2.74
CA SER A 4 16.23 20.74 -1.39
C SER A 4 15.77 19.73 -0.35
N ILE A 5 16.54 19.56 0.70
CA ILE A 5 16.28 18.72 1.87
C ILE A 5 16.05 19.64 3.07
N VAL A 6 14.86 19.63 3.66
CA VAL A 6 14.54 20.41 4.85
C VAL A 6 14.52 19.50 6.08
N GLY A 7 15.54 19.63 6.93
CA GLY A 7 15.83 18.82 8.09
C GLY A 7 17.09 18.00 7.93
N GLY A 8 18.13 18.33 8.69
CA GLY A 8 19.45 17.70 8.69
C GLY A 8 19.62 16.63 9.79
N GLY A 9 18.54 16.00 10.24
CA GLY A 9 18.56 14.84 11.11
C GLY A 9 18.93 13.55 10.37
N ALA A 10 18.81 12.40 11.04
CA ALA A 10 19.21 11.09 10.49
C ALA A 10 18.60 10.82 9.09
N THR A 11 17.33 11.13 8.88
CA THR A 11 16.65 10.90 7.59
C THR A 11 17.21 11.81 6.49
N GLY A 12 17.36 13.11 6.74
CA GLY A 12 17.90 14.06 5.75
C GLY A 12 19.36 13.77 5.40
N ILE A 13 20.19 13.36 6.37
CA ILE A 13 21.57 12.93 6.14
C ILE A 13 21.61 11.65 5.30
N THR A 14 20.71 10.70 5.53
CA THR A 14 20.59 9.47 4.73
C THR A 14 20.24 9.81 3.26
N ILE A 15 19.31 10.74 3.02
CA ILE A 15 18.94 11.19 1.68
C ILE A 15 20.14 11.89 1.01
N LEU A 16 20.79 12.83 1.71
CA LEU A 16 21.98 13.51 1.19
C LEU A 16 23.05 12.51 0.74
N ARG A 17 23.31 11.51 1.59
CA ARG A 17 24.27 10.45 1.31
C ARG A 17 23.88 9.68 0.06
N HIS A 18 22.63 9.26 -0.05
CA HIS A 18 22.16 8.47 -1.19
C HIS A 18 22.28 9.25 -2.50
N LEU A 19 21.92 10.54 -2.51
CA LEU A 19 22.13 11.43 -3.64
C LEU A 19 23.63 11.55 -4.01
N ALA A 20 24.51 11.68 -3.02
CA ALA A 20 25.95 11.76 -3.23
C ALA A 20 26.54 10.48 -3.85
N GLU A 21 26.09 9.31 -3.40
CA GLU A 21 26.52 8.01 -3.93
C GLU A 21 26.05 7.80 -5.38
N LEU A 22 24.84 8.23 -5.71
CA LEU A 22 24.31 8.15 -7.08
C LEU A 22 25.04 9.09 -8.02
N ALA A 23 25.28 10.33 -7.62
CA ALA A 23 26.05 11.30 -8.41
C ALA A 23 27.49 10.82 -8.63
N ALA A 24 28.17 10.34 -7.59
CA ALA A 24 29.55 9.86 -7.69
C ALA A 24 29.68 8.58 -8.54
N SER A 25 28.64 7.76 -8.63
CA SER A 25 28.60 6.58 -9.49
C SER A 25 28.09 6.86 -10.90
N GLY A 26 27.69 8.11 -11.22
CA GLY A 26 27.12 8.51 -12.51
C GLY A 26 25.71 7.93 -12.77
N ARG A 27 25.11 7.29 -11.78
CA ARG A 27 23.75 6.69 -11.93
C ARG A 27 22.61 7.70 -11.93
N ASP A 28 22.92 8.95 -11.58
CA ASP A 28 21.98 10.07 -11.73
C ASP A 28 21.90 10.61 -13.17
N ASN A 29 22.72 10.07 -14.10
CA ASN A 29 22.83 10.52 -15.51
C ASN A 29 23.01 12.05 -15.66
N GLY A 30 23.63 12.72 -14.66
CA GLY A 30 23.79 14.16 -14.64
C GLY A 30 22.49 14.94 -14.37
N ALA A 31 21.46 14.27 -13.88
CA ALA A 31 20.17 14.91 -13.61
C ALA A 31 20.23 15.88 -12.41
N ILE A 32 21.11 15.63 -11.44
CA ILE A 32 21.27 16.48 -10.26
C ILE A 32 22.26 17.59 -10.57
N SER A 33 21.81 18.85 -10.54
CA SER A 33 22.65 20.03 -10.73
C SER A 33 23.04 20.74 -9.44
N GLY A 34 22.42 20.40 -8.30
CA GLY A 34 22.74 20.92 -6.98
C GLY A 34 21.90 20.33 -5.87
N ILE A 35 22.43 20.35 -4.65
CA ILE A 35 21.72 19.93 -3.44
C ILE A 35 21.73 21.09 -2.44
N GLN A 36 20.60 21.33 -1.79
CA GLN A 36 20.45 22.30 -0.70
C GLN A 36 19.99 21.56 0.56
N LEU A 37 20.70 21.73 1.66
CA LEU A 37 20.38 21.10 2.94
C LEU A 37 20.17 22.19 4.01
N PHE A 38 18.95 22.24 4.54
CA PHE A 38 18.55 23.20 5.57
C PHE A 38 18.35 22.50 6.91
N ASP A 39 18.92 23.05 7.98
CA ASP A 39 18.66 22.57 9.34
C ASP A 39 18.67 23.73 10.33
N LYS A 40 17.61 23.85 11.14
CA LYS A 40 17.45 24.91 12.12
C LYS A 40 18.30 24.74 13.38
N SER A 41 18.72 23.52 13.68
CA SER A 41 19.48 23.19 14.90
C SER A 41 21.00 23.15 14.68
N GLY A 42 21.46 23.31 13.43
CA GLY A 42 22.88 23.29 13.11
C GLY A 42 23.47 21.90 13.01
N PHE A 43 22.68 20.92 12.60
CA PHE A 43 23.10 19.55 12.34
C PHE A 43 23.53 18.78 13.60
N ASP A 44 22.81 18.96 14.70
CA ASP A 44 23.05 18.32 16.00
C ASP A 44 22.51 16.86 16.08
N GLY A 45 22.16 16.25 14.95
CA GLY A 45 21.57 14.91 14.84
C GLY A 45 20.06 14.89 15.04
N GLY A 46 19.42 16.03 15.28
CA GLY A 46 17.99 16.17 15.53
C GLY A 46 17.58 15.73 16.93
N VAL A 47 16.27 15.83 17.23
CA VAL A 47 15.72 15.63 18.58
C VAL A 47 16.15 14.32 19.24
N ALA A 48 16.27 13.24 18.48
CA ALA A 48 16.59 11.92 19.02
C ALA A 48 18.05 11.76 19.47
N TYR A 49 19.00 12.52 18.88
CA TYR A 49 20.44 12.31 19.05
C TYR A 49 21.20 13.52 19.61
N ARG A 50 20.58 14.69 19.73
CA ARG A 50 21.22 15.93 20.23
C ARG A 50 21.57 15.87 21.72
N THR A 51 21.16 14.85 22.44
CA THR A 51 21.46 14.69 23.87
C THR A 51 22.93 14.64 24.17
N GLN A 52 23.33 15.18 25.36
CA GLN A 52 24.68 15.13 25.87
C GLN A 52 24.87 14.06 26.97
N SER A 53 23.81 13.33 27.33
CA SER A 53 23.89 12.30 28.36
C SER A 53 24.36 10.97 27.78
N ASP A 54 25.39 10.39 28.34
CA ASP A 54 25.86 9.04 28.06
C ASP A 54 24.89 7.96 28.57
N ARG A 55 23.85 8.34 29.34
CA ARG A 55 22.81 7.45 29.87
C ARG A 55 21.67 7.26 28.92
N HIS A 56 21.53 8.13 27.93
CA HIS A 56 20.53 7.97 26.88
C HIS A 56 21.00 6.96 25.83
N LEU A 57 20.61 5.71 26.00
CA LEU A 57 21.05 4.64 25.12
C LEU A 57 20.17 4.52 23.87
N LEU A 58 20.80 4.09 22.79
CA LEU A 58 20.07 3.60 21.62
C LEU A 58 19.25 2.38 22.03
N ASN A 59 18.03 2.29 21.56
CA ASN A 59 17.17 1.12 21.73
C ASN A 59 17.39 0.03 20.67
N MET A 60 18.23 0.31 19.68
CA MET A 60 18.69 -0.64 18.68
C MET A 60 20.18 -0.97 18.92
N LYS A 61 20.56 -2.19 18.57
CA LYS A 61 21.94 -2.67 18.70
C LYS A 61 22.81 -2.02 17.62
N ALA A 62 24.10 -1.85 17.90
CA ALA A 62 25.02 -1.20 16.97
C ALA A 62 25.08 -1.88 15.59
N SER A 63 24.89 -3.20 15.53
CA SER A 63 24.86 -3.96 14.28
C SER A 63 23.61 -3.74 13.41
N THR A 64 22.61 -3.01 13.89
CA THR A 64 21.36 -2.72 13.16
C THR A 64 21.19 -1.25 12.86
N MET A 65 22.20 -0.42 13.18
CA MET A 65 22.17 1.02 12.98
C MET A 65 23.10 1.42 11.84
N SER A 66 22.59 1.57 10.66
CA SER A 66 23.33 2.04 9.48
C SER A 66 22.53 3.07 8.71
N THR A 67 23.20 3.95 7.98
CA THR A 67 22.59 4.89 7.02
C THR A 67 22.76 4.42 5.58
N ARG A 68 23.33 3.22 5.36
CA ARG A 68 23.53 2.62 4.04
C ARG A 68 22.65 1.40 3.84
N PRO A 69 21.77 1.39 2.82
CA PRO A 69 21.00 0.21 2.48
C PRO A 69 21.90 -0.97 2.13
N GLY A 70 21.56 -2.16 2.64
CA GLY A 70 22.33 -3.38 2.37
C GLY A 70 23.66 -3.51 3.10
N ASP A 71 24.04 -2.56 3.95
CA ASP A 71 25.29 -2.56 4.70
C ASP A 71 25.02 -2.29 6.19
N ALA A 72 24.53 -3.28 6.91
CA ALA A 72 24.17 -3.16 8.33
C ALA A 72 25.39 -2.91 9.23
N ASP A 73 26.58 -3.34 8.83
CA ASP A 73 27.80 -3.28 9.65
C ASP A 73 28.61 -1.97 9.50
N GLU A 74 28.14 -1.02 8.70
CA GLU A 74 28.88 0.21 8.46
C GLU A 74 29.15 0.99 9.75
N PHE A 75 28.15 1.12 10.62
CA PHE A 75 28.32 1.80 11.89
C PHE A 75 29.34 1.08 12.79
N LEU A 76 29.37 -0.25 12.80
CA LEU A 76 30.39 -1.01 13.52
C LEU A 76 31.81 -0.75 12.98
N ARG A 77 32.00 -0.73 11.67
CA ARG A 77 33.27 -0.40 11.05
C ARG A 77 33.71 1.02 11.37
N TRP A 78 32.77 1.97 11.39
CA TRP A 78 33.06 3.35 11.78
C TRP A 78 33.52 3.45 13.24
N LEU A 79 32.92 2.70 14.16
CA LEU A 79 33.35 2.59 15.57
C LEU A 79 34.75 2.00 15.68
N GLN A 80 35.02 0.90 14.99
CA GLN A 80 36.32 0.25 14.99
C GLN A 80 37.41 1.16 14.47
N ALA A 81 37.19 1.89 13.40
CA ALA A 81 38.15 2.84 12.84
C ALA A 81 38.52 4.00 13.80
N ARG A 82 37.71 4.25 14.84
CA ARG A 82 37.93 5.25 15.89
C ARG A 82 38.44 4.65 17.21
N GLY A 83 38.77 3.38 17.24
CA GLY A 83 39.18 2.70 18.47
C GLY A 83 38.05 2.55 19.50
N LEU A 84 36.80 2.80 19.09
CA LEU A 84 35.61 2.57 19.91
C LEU A 84 35.18 1.12 19.75
N SER A 85 35.91 0.22 20.43
CA SER A 85 35.55 -1.20 20.39
C SER A 85 34.14 -1.42 20.93
N SER A 86 33.28 -1.96 20.09
CA SER A 86 31.92 -2.34 20.47
C SER A 86 31.58 -3.72 19.95
N SER A 87 30.97 -4.55 20.77
CA SER A 87 30.34 -5.76 20.30
C SER A 87 29.08 -5.41 19.47
N ALA A 88 28.79 -6.22 18.46
CA ALA A 88 27.59 -6.04 17.62
C ALA A 88 26.28 -5.97 18.44
N ASN A 89 26.26 -6.59 19.60
CA ASN A 89 25.09 -6.68 20.48
C ASN A 89 24.98 -5.54 21.51
N ARG A 90 25.86 -4.55 21.48
CA ARG A 90 25.87 -3.49 22.50
C ARG A 90 24.96 -2.33 22.12
N HIS A 91 24.27 -1.77 23.10
CA HIS A 91 23.52 -0.53 22.99
C HIS A 91 24.44 0.65 23.38
N LEU A 92 24.63 1.59 22.47
CA LEU A 92 25.54 2.71 22.66
C LEU A 92 24.80 3.98 23.09
N PRO A 93 25.48 4.96 23.72
CA PRO A 93 24.91 6.28 23.92
C PRO A 93 24.48 6.93 22.59
N ARG A 94 23.32 7.59 22.59
CA ARG A 94 22.74 8.24 21.39
C ARG A 94 23.70 9.28 20.77
N MET A 95 24.50 9.97 21.60
CA MET A 95 25.49 10.93 21.13
C MET A 95 26.56 10.31 20.21
N VAL A 96 26.91 9.04 20.41
CA VAL A 96 27.88 8.34 19.53
C VAL A 96 27.30 8.16 18.12
N PHE A 97 26.02 7.90 18.01
CA PHE A 97 25.36 7.82 16.71
C PHE A 97 25.21 9.19 16.04
N ARG A 98 25.02 10.27 16.81
CA ARG A 98 25.09 11.64 16.29
C ARG A 98 26.45 11.91 15.63
N ASP A 99 27.55 11.53 16.30
CA ASP A 99 28.90 11.75 15.77
C ASP A 99 29.16 10.94 14.49
N TYR A 100 28.54 9.74 14.37
CA TYR A 100 28.52 8.97 13.15
C TYR A 100 27.71 9.67 12.03
N LEU A 101 26.53 10.17 12.35
CA LEU A 101 25.70 10.91 11.38
C LEU A 101 26.43 12.16 10.84
N ASP A 102 27.14 12.88 11.70
CA ASP A 102 27.93 14.06 11.26
C ASP A 102 29.09 13.65 10.35
N ALA A 103 29.76 12.54 10.64
CA ALA A 103 30.80 11.99 9.78
C ALA A 103 30.24 11.57 8.40
N VAL A 104 29.05 10.95 8.38
CA VAL A 104 28.35 10.59 7.13
C VAL A 104 28.00 11.84 6.32
N ARG A 105 27.46 12.87 6.95
CA ARG A 105 27.13 14.15 6.31
C ARG A 105 28.35 14.78 5.65
N LEU A 106 29.46 14.89 6.39
CA LEU A 106 30.71 15.48 5.88
C LEU A 106 31.28 14.66 4.71
N ALA A 107 31.25 13.34 4.82
CA ALA A 107 31.70 12.45 3.75
C ALA A 107 30.83 12.59 2.48
N ALA A 108 29.51 12.66 2.64
CA ALA A 108 28.59 12.86 1.51
C ALA A 108 28.83 14.20 0.80
N ILE A 109 29.04 15.28 1.55
CA ILE A 109 29.38 16.61 0.99
C ILE A 109 30.71 16.57 0.24
N ALA A 110 31.73 15.93 0.81
CA ALA A 110 33.05 15.77 0.16
C ALA A 110 32.94 14.95 -1.13
N GLN A 111 32.13 13.90 -1.13
CA GLN A 111 31.84 13.05 -2.29
C GLN A 111 31.14 13.86 -3.42
N CYS A 112 30.13 14.65 -3.11
CA CYS A 112 29.50 15.53 -4.09
C CYS A 112 30.52 16.50 -4.70
N ARG A 113 31.36 17.14 -3.88
CA ARG A 113 32.40 18.05 -4.34
C ARG A 113 33.42 17.40 -5.27
N SER A 114 33.77 16.14 -5.00
CA SER A 114 34.75 15.41 -5.83
C SER A 114 34.27 15.16 -7.28
N VAL A 115 32.95 15.20 -7.50
CA VAL A 115 32.33 15.05 -8.83
C VAL A 115 31.76 16.36 -9.37
N GLY A 116 32.11 17.51 -8.74
CA GLY A 116 31.68 18.83 -9.19
C GLY A 116 30.22 19.18 -8.88
N LEU A 117 29.53 18.40 -8.06
CA LEU A 117 28.14 18.65 -7.66
C LEU A 117 28.11 19.66 -6.49
N PRO A 118 27.54 20.86 -6.65
CA PRO A 118 27.47 21.85 -5.58
C PRO A 118 26.48 21.40 -4.48
N VAL A 119 26.92 21.50 -3.23
CA VAL A 119 26.09 21.29 -2.05
C VAL A 119 26.07 22.57 -1.22
N HIS A 120 24.90 23.16 -1.10
CA HIS A 120 24.64 24.31 -0.22
C HIS A 120 24.09 23.81 1.12
N VAL A 121 24.76 24.12 2.20
CA VAL A 121 24.37 23.74 3.58
C VAL A 121 24.06 25.00 4.35
N GLU A 122 22.83 25.10 4.87
CA GLU A 122 22.39 26.30 5.58
C GLU A 122 21.84 25.99 6.97
N HIS A 123 22.40 26.66 7.97
CA HIS A 123 21.86 26.65 9.33
C HIS A 123 20.76 27.71 9.44
N ALA A 124 19.54 27.37 9.04
CA ALA A 124 18.37 28.25 9.07
C ALA A 124 17.08 27.42 9.14
N GLU A 125 16.02 28.03 9.67
CA GLU A 125 14.68 27.44 9.61
C GLU A 125 13.99 27.88 8.31
N VAL A 126 13.55 26.92 7.51
CA VAL A 126 12.65 27.20 6.39
C VAL A 126 11.27 27.50 6.96
N VAL A 127 10.75 28.70 6.70
CA VAL A 127 9.51 29.19 7.30
C VAL A 127 8.35 29.36 6.30
N ARG A 128 8.68 29.32 4.99
CA ARG A 128 7.68 29.48 3.92
C ARG A 128 8.03 28.66 2.70
N MET A 129 7.01 28.16 2.02
CA MET A 129 7.09 27.49 0.73
C MET A 129 6.06 28.08 -0.23
N ARG A 130 6.46 28.26 -1.49
CA ARG A 130 5.57 28.65 -2.61
C ARG A 130 5.99 27.95 -3.88
N PHE A 131 5.11 27.94 -4.88
CA PHE A 131 5.48 27.56 -6.24
C PHE A 131 5.70 28.80 -7.11
N SER A 132 6.72 28.75 -7.98
CA SER A 132 6.88 29.67 -9.08
C SER A 132 5.84 29.41 -10.19
N PRO A 133 5.67 30.31 -11.19
CA PRO A 133 4.84 30.02 -12.36
C PRO A 133 5.27 28.75 -13.11
N ASP A 134 6.56 28.43 -13.11
CA ASP A 134 7.16 27.24 -13.74
C ASP A 134 7.10 25.98 -12.85
N ARG A 135 6.41 26.07 -11.72
CA ARG A 135 6.24 25.02 -10.72
C ARG A 135 7.51 24.63 -9.95
N ASP A 136 8.57 25.44 -10.00
CA ASP A 136 9.68 25.30 -9.06
C ASP A 136 9.25 25.64 -7.63
N VAL A 137 9.90 25.03 -6.65
CA VAL A 137 9.65 25.29 -5.24
C VAL A 137 10.51 26.46 -4.77
N LEU A 138 9.88 27.47 -4.19
CA LEU A 138 10.52 28.64 -3.58
C LEU A 138 10.49 28.47 -2.06
N LEU A 139 11.66 28.32 -1.44
CA LEU A 139 11.82 28.16 0.02
C LEU A 139 12.37 29.43 0.62
N THR A 140 11.66 30.01 1.60
CA THR A 140 12.13 31.21 2.32
C THR A 140 12.52 30.81 3.75
N THR A 141 13.72 31.19 4.16
CA THR A 141 14.23 30.94 5.51
C THR A 141 13.79 32.04 6.50
N ASP A 142 14.02 31.80 7.79
CA ASP A 142 13.83 32.76 8.89
C ASP A 142 14.71 34.03 8.75
N ARG A 143 15.76 33.95 7.91
CA ARG A 143 16.61 35.11 7.52
C ARG A 143 16.07 35.88 6.32
N ASN A 144 14.88 35.54 5.86
CA ASN A 144 14.23 36.12 4.69
C ASN A 144 15.01 35.95 3.36
N ILE A 145 15.79 34.86 3.27
CA ILE A 145 16.49 34.47 2.03
C ILE A 145 15.62 33.45 1.31
N THR A 146 15.43 33.60 0.00
CA THR A 146 14.64 32.70 -0.81
C THR A 146 15.53 31.87 -1.72
N HIS A 147 15.36 30.56 -1.66
CA HIS A 147 16.06 29.56 -2.47
C HIS A 147 15.09 28.93 -3.47
N ILE A 148 15.60 28.67 -4.67
CA ILE A 148 14.85 27.99 -5.74
C ILE A 148 15.26 26.52 -5.77
N SER A 149 14.29 25.65 -5.92
CA SER A 149 14.49 24.20 -5.96
C SER A 149 13.54 23.55 -6.96
N SER A 150 14.04 22.58 -7.73
CA SER A 150 13.17 21.76 -8.60
C SER A 150 12.38 20.74 -7.79
N VAL A 151 12.95 20.22 -6.69
CA VAL A 151 12.38 19.18 -5.84
C VAL A 151 12.57 19.51 -4.37
N LEU A 152 11.55 19.28 -3.57
CA LEU A 152 11.58 19.45 -2.10
C LEU A 152 11.37 18.12 -1.40
N ILE A 153 12.21 17.83 -0.39
CA ILE A 153 12.05 16.68 0.51
C ILE A 153 11.96 17.19 1.95
N LEU A 154 10.82 16.95 2.59
CA LEU A 154 10.55 17.36 3.97
C LEU A 154 10.96 16.25 4.95
N CYS A 155 12.03 16.48 5.71
CA CYS A 155 12.62 15.57 6.70
C CYS A 155 12.67 16.20 8.09
N THR A 156 11.68 17.01 8.47
CA THR A 156 11.71 17.87 9.67
C THR A 156 11.58 17.10 10.99
N GLY A 157 11.44 15.77 10.94
CA GLY A 157 11.37 14.93 12.13
C GLY A 157 10.07 15.10 12.91
N HIS A 158 10.16 15.01 14.24
CA HIS A 158 9.05 15.19 15.18
C HIS A 158 9.38 16.31 16.17
N ASN A 159 8.36 16.79 16.86
CA ASN A 159 8.49 17.81 17.91
C ASN A 159 8.64 17.19 19.31
N PRO A 160 9.06 17.95 20.33
CA PRO A 160 8.91 17.58 21.73
C PRO A 160 7.44 17.27 22.07
N PRO A 161 7.16 16.61 23.20
CA PRO A 161 5.80 16.25 23.62
C PRO A 161 4.78 17.40 23.54
N ASP A 162 3.50 17.04 23.38
CA ASP A 162 2.42 18.02 23.13
C ASP A 162 1.95 18.81 24.35
N ASP A 163 2.49 18.58 25.56
CA ASP A 163 1.99 19.13 26.82
C ASP A 163 0.51 18.87 27.03
N PRO A 164 0.10 17.59 27.21
CA PRO A 164 -1.31 17.23 27.27
C PRO A 164 -2.08 17.81 28.47
N TYR A 165 -1.36 18.37 29.44
CA TYR A 165 -1.93 18.95 30.65
C TYR A 165 -1.79 20.47 30.73
N SER A 166 -1.29 21.13 29.68
CA SER A 166 -1.12 22.59 29.61
C SER A 166 -0.22 23.17 30.72
N LEU A 167 0.91 22.52 30.96
CA LEU A 167 1.86 22.87 32.02
C LEU A 167 2.98 23.82 31.58
N SER A 168 3.07 24.15 30.31
CA SER A 168 4.17 24.92 29.70
C SER A 168 4.37 26.32 30.30
N ALA A 169 3.36 26.88 30.95
CA ALA A 169 3.48 28.17 31.66
C ALA A 169 4.26 28.07 32.98
N SER A 170 4.46 26.86 33.52
CA SER A 170 5.15 26.65 34.78
C SER A 170 6.67 26.55 34.55
N PRO A 171 7.53 27.26 35.30
CA PRO A 171 8.99 27.22 35.14
C PRO A 171 9.60 25.87 35.51
N ASN A 172 8.91 25.08 36.32
CA ASN A 172 9.35 23.76 36.76
C ASN A 172 8.84 22.60 35.85
N TYR A 173 8.19 22.95 34.74
CA TYR A 173 7.83 21.97 33.71
C TYR A 173 8.93 21.88 32.65
N ILE A 174 9.46 20.68 32.45
CA ILE A 174 10.52 20.36 31.50
C ILE A 174 9.88 19.59 30.33
N ARG A 175 9.62 20.30 29.25
CA ARG A 175 8.94 19.74 28.07
C ARG A 175 9.81 18.77 27.27
N ASP A 176 11.13 19.03 27.19
CA ASP A 176 12.06 18.17 26.45
C ASP A 176 12.73 17.17 27.40
N PRO A 177 12.41 15.86 27.32
CA PRO A 177 12.97 14.85 28.21
C PRO A 177 14.48 14.63 28.01
N TYR A 178 15.07 15.16 26.92
CA TYR A 178 16.47 15.08 26.59
C TYR A 178 17.24 16.37 26.92
N ALA A 179 16.55 17.37 27.46
CA ALA A 179 17.21 18.60 27.92
C ALA A 179 18.15 18.32 29.12
N GLN A 180 19.11 19.20 29.30
CA GLN A 180 19.95 19.20 30.49
C GLN A 180 19.12 19.68 31.68
N PHE A 181 19.11 18.90 32.78
CA PHE A 181 18.44 19.29 34.02
C PHE A 181 19.28 20.28 34.80
N THR A 182 18.74 21.47 35.06
CA THR A 182 19.47 22.61 35.69
C THR A 182 19.02 22.94 37.11
N PHE A 183 18.02 22.22 37.64
CA PHE A 183 17.56 22.41 39.01
C PHE A 183 18.55 21.80 40.04
N ALA A 184 18.45 22.23 41.27
CA ALA A 184 19.39 21.81 42.31
C ALA A 184 19.13 20.40 42.79
N ASP A 185 20.21 19.61 42.98
CA ASP A 185 20.14 18.27 43.61
C ASP A 185 20.01 18.42 45.12
N ARG A 186 18.76 18.34 45.61
CA ARG A 186 18.47 18.49 47.05
C ARG A 186 17.66 17.33 47.60
N HIS A 187 17.98 16.90 48.83
CA HIS A 187 17.14 15.92 49.52
C HIS A 187 15.69 16.42 49.70
N GLY A 188 14.75 15.52 49.42
CA GLY A 188 13.33 15.85 49.52
C GLY A 188 12.71 16.45 48.22
N THR A 189 13.54 16.70 47.21
CA THR A 189 13.01 17.11 45.90
C THR A 189 12.32 15.90 45.20
N GLU A 190 11.06 16.10 44.83
CA GLU A 190 10.23 15.10 44.16
C GLU A 190 10.10 15.50 42.67
N VAL A 191 10.44 14.56 41.77
CA VAL A 191 10.37 14.76 40.32
C VAL A 191 9.32 13.79 39.72
N GLY A 192 8.30 14.35 39.10
CA GLY A 192 7.33 13.62 38.31
C GLY A 192 7.82 13.43 36.87
N ILE A 193 7.75 12.21 36.35
CA ILE A 193 8.05 11.90 34.96
C ILE A 193 6.75 11.43 34.32
N LEU A 194 6.22 12.18 33.34
CA LEU A 194 4.99 11.81 32.63
C LEU A 194 5.30 10.80 31.55
N GLY A 195 4.79 9.58 31.72
CA GLY A 195 5.09 8.44 30.88
C GLY A 195 5.93 7.40 31.60
N SER A 196 5.98 6.20 31.05
CA SER A 196 6.82 5.09 31.50
C SER A 196 7.54 4.39 30.33
N GLY A 197 7.52 5.01 29.13
CA GLY A 197 8.20 4.50 27.94
C GLY A 197 9.72 4.76 27.95
N LEU A 198 10.39 4.54 26.82
CA LEU A 198 11.85 4.71 26.70
C LEU A 198 12.33 6.12 27.07
N SER A 199 11.58 7.18 26.72
CA SER A 199 11.96 8.54 27.10
C SER A 199 11.96 8.75 28.62
N ALA A 200 11.02 8.11 29.35
CA ALA A 200 10.97 8.13 30.80
C ALA A 200 12.15 7.36 31.42
N VAL A 201 12.49 6.22 30.85
CA VAL A 201 13.67 5.43 31.24
C VAL A 201 14.95 6.23 31.05
N ASP A 202 15.11 6.90 29.90
CA ASP A 202 16.24 7.78 29.61
C ASP A 202 16.32 8.94 30.60
N SER A 203 15.21 9.63 30.87
CA SER A 203 15.14 10.73 31.83
C SER A 203 15.50 10.28 33.25
N ALA A 204 14.94 9.16 33.70
CA ALA A 204 15.25 8.59 35.04
C ALA A 204 16.73 8.19 35.14
N ALA A 205 17.31 7.58 34.11
CA ALA A 205 18.71 7.20 34.08
C ALA A 205 19.66 8.41 34.10
N ALA A 206 19.31 9.48 33.38
CA ALA A 206 20.08 10.73 33.36
C ALA A 206 20.00 11.45 34.72
N LEU A 207 18.82 11.60 35.31
CA LEU A 207 18.60 12.16 36.64
C LEU A 207 19.38 11.38 37.72
N ALA A 208 19.30 10.06 37.68
CA ALA A 208 19.99 9.22 38.65
C ALA A 208 21.50 9.43 38.66
N LYS A 209 22.10 9.84 37.54
CA LYS A 209 23.52 10.19 37.45
C LYS A 209 23.84 11.57 37.95
N THR A 210 23.02 12.56 37.64
CA THR A 210 23.33 13.98 37.91
C THR A 210 22.68 14.51 39.19
N HIS A 211 21.60 13.91 39.65
CA HIS A 211 20.80 14.34 40.81
C HIS A 211 20.56 13.14 41.74
N GLN A 212 21.53 12.87 42.62
CA GLN A 212 21.52 11.66 43.46
C GLN A 212 20.57 11.75 44.63
N ALA A 213 20.22 12.96 45.04
CA ALA A 213 19.38 13.22 46.21
C ALA A 213 17.87 13.25 45.90
N VAL A 214 17.47 13.33 44.61
CA VAL A 214 16.06 13.44 44.22
C VAL A 214 15.36 12.06 44.25
N ARG A 215 14.05 12.11 44.47
CA ARG A 215 13.13 10.98 44.23
C ARG A 215 12.33 11.20 42.98
N MET A 216 12.07 10.10 42.25
CA MET A 216 11.40 10.12 40.97
C MET A 216 10.13 9.29 41.01
N THR A 217 9.08 9.78 40.35
CA THR A 217 7.85 9.00 40.17
C THR A 217 7.43 9.07 38.70
N CYS A 218 7.40 7.92 38.03
CA CYS A 218 6.83 7.80 36.69
C CYS A 218 5.32 7.65 36.77
N PHE A 219 4.60 8.54 36.11
CA PHE A 219 3.14 8.52 36.02
C PHE A 219 2.67 8.10 34.63
N SER A 220 1.93 7.02 34.51
CA SER A 220 1.44 6.55 33.22
C SER A 220 0.08 5.86 33.30
N ARG A 221 -0.45 5.43 32.17
CA ARG A 221 -1.72 4.69 32.11
C ARG A 221 -1.61 3.31 32.76
N SER A 222 -0.55 2.57 32.45
CA SER A 222 -0.31 1.22 32.96
C SER A 222 0.52 1.14 34.23
N GLY A 223 1.37 2.12 34.49
CA GLY A 223 2.37 2.05 35.58
C GLY A 223 3.54 1.13 35.29
N LEU A 224 3.60 0.49 34.11
CA LEU A 224 4.63 -0.48 33.77
C LEU A 224 5.66 0.12 32.80
N PHE A 225 6.89 -0.33 32.92
CA PHE A 225 7.99 -0.02 31.98
C PHE A 225 7.86 -0.84 30.68
N PRO A 226 8.59 -0.50 29.61
CA PRO A 226 8.76 -1.36 28.45
C PRO A 226 9.32 -2.73 28.84
N THR A 227 8.99 -3.76 28.06
CA THR A 227 9.64 -5.07 28.20
C THR A 227 11.14 -4.98 27.95
N VAL A 228 11.89 -6.03 28.26
CA VAL A 228 13.35 -6.04 28.14
C VAL A 228 13.77 -6.83 26.91
N GLN A 229 14.76 -6.31 26.19
CA GLN A 229 15.31 -6.98 25.02
C GLN A 229 16.14 -8.19 25.43
N PRO A 230 15.99 -9.35 24.77
CA PRO A 230 16.81 -10.52 25.07
C PRO A 230 18.28 -10.26 24.74
N VAL A 231 19.17 -10.80 25.58
CA VAL A 231 20.64 -10.66 25.42
C VAL A 231 21.09 -11.24 24.09
N THR A 232 20.62 -12.44 23.76
CA THR A 232 20.84 -13.07 22.46
C THR A 232 19.58 -12.94 21.62
N ALA A 233 19.75 -12.71 20.31
CA ALA A 233 18.60 -12.74 19.41
C ALA A 233 18.05 -14.18 19.38
N PRO A 234 16.80 -14.41 19.81
CA PRO A 234 16.22 -15.73 19.74
C PRO A 234 15.98 -16.12 18.28
N ASP A 235 16.13 -17.42 18.00
CA ASP A 235 15.68 -17.98 16.73
C ASP A 235 14.14 -17.99 16.73
N ILE A 236 13.53 -17.30 15.78
CA ILE A 236 12.09 -17.16 15.66
C ILE A 236 11.63 -17.89 14.41
N ALA A 237 10.84 -18.94 14.60
CA ALA A 237 10.17 -19.61 13.49
C ALA A 237 9.32 -18.63 12.69
N ASN A 238 9.35 -18.75 11.36
CA ASN A 238 8.63 -17.85 10.46
C ASN A 238 7.10 -18.08 10.47
N ASP A 239 6.63 -19.20 11.02
CA ASP A 239 5.22 -19.62 10.97
C ASP A 239 4.24 -18.54 11.46
N PHE A 240 4.59 -17.87 12.56
CA PHE A 240 3.80 -16.76 13.10
C PHE A 240 3.72 -15.59 12.11
N ARG A 241 4.87 -15.15 11.60
CA ARG A 241 4.96 -14.05 10.65
C ARG A 241 4.19 -14.37 9.37
N ASP A 242 4.39 -15.57 8.82
CA ASP A 242 3.81 -15.98 7.55
C ASP A 242 2.29 -16.20 7.68
N ALA A 243 1.81 -16.68 8.84
CA ALA A 243 0.38 -16.78 9.11
C ALA A 243 -0.29 -15.41 9.24
N LEU A 244 0.36 -14.46 9.95
CA LEU A 244 -0.16 -13.10 10.07
C LEU A 244 -0.09 -12.35 8.73
N HIS A 245 0.96 -12.55 7.95
CA HIS A 245 1.09 -11.98 6.61
C HIS A 245 -0.05 -12.47 5.69
N ARG A 246 -0.31 -13.78 5.65
CA ARG A 246 -1.48 -14.32 4.92
C ARG A 246 -2.80 -13.72 5.40
N TYR A 247 -2.97 -13.53 6.71
CA TYR A 247 -4.18 -12.89 7.25
C TYR A 247 -4.34 -11.45 6.74
N VAL A 248 -3.27 -10.65 6.73
CA VAL A 248 -3.29 -9.25 6.27
C VAL A 248 -3.50 -9.19 4.76
N THR A 249 -2.75 -9.98 3.99
CA THR A 249 -2.80 -9.94 2.51
C THR A 249 -4.09 -10.49 1.93
N SER A 250 -4.76 -11.41 2.64
CA SER A 250 -6.07 -11.94 2.21
C SER A 250 -7.24 -10.97 2.42
N ARG A 251 -7.00 -9.78 2.95
CA ARG A 251 -8.03 -8.79 3.26
C ARG A 251 -7.68 -7.43 2.68
N PRO A 252 -8.56 -6.81 1.90
CA PRO A 252 -8.32 -5.48 1.34
C PRO A 252 -8.42 -4.38 2.40
N ARG A 253 -9.17 -4.63 3.47
CA ARG A 253 -9.27 -3.73 4.64
C ARG A 253 -8.99 -4.49 5.93
N ILE A 254 -8.35 -3.80 6.85
CA ILE A 254 -8.00 -4.33 8.17
C ILE A 254 -8.71 -3.50 9.23
N GLU A 255 -9.48 -4.17 10.08
CA GLU A 255 -10.05 -3.59 11.28
C GLU A 255 -9.06 -3.73 12.44
N ALA A 256 -8.90 -2.68 13.24
CA ALA A 256 -7.92 -2.64 14.32
C ALA A 256 -8.15 -3.73 15.38
N ASP A 257 -9.42 -3.92 15.78
CA ASP A 257 -9.78 -4.90 16.81
C ASP A 257 -9.57 -6.35 16.29
N ALA A 258 -9.94 -6.62 15.04
CA ALA A 258 -9.75 -7.93 14.40
C ALA A 258 -8.26 -8.25 14.19
N PHE A 259 -7.47 -7.26 13.79
CA PHE A 259 -6.01 -7.42 13.66
C PHE A 259 -5.34 -7.72 15.01
N ALA A 260 -5.66 -6.96 16.05
CA ALA A 260 -5.10 -7.16 17.38
C ALA A 260 -5.50 -8.52 17.98
N ALA A 261 -6.76 -8.95 17.79
CA ALA A 261 -7.24 -10.26 18.20
C ALA A 261 -6.49 -11.37 17.47
N ARG A 262 -6.41 -11.30 16.13
CA ARG A 262 -5.75 -12.34 15.33
C ARG A 262 -4.26 -12.44 15.60
N LEU A 263 -3.58 -11.31 15.81
CA LEU A 263 -2.18 -11.30 16.24
C LEU A 263 -2.00 -12.03 17.56
N SER A 264 -2.85 -11.73 18.57
CA SER A 264 -2.79 -12.35 19.90
C SER A 264 -3.09 -13.84 19.86
N GLU A 265 -4.08 -14.27 19.06
CA GLU A 265 -4.42 -15.68 18.83
C GLU A 265 -3.26 -16.43 18.17
N LEU A 266 -2.74 -15.93 17.05
CA LEU A 266 -1.63 -16.54 16.33
C LEU A 266 -0.38 -16.65 17.20
N LEU A 267 -0.08 -15.63 18.01
CA LEU A 267 1.04 -15.67 18.93
C LEU A 267 0.86 -16.77 19.96
N LEU A 268 -0.35 -16.91 20.52
CA LEU A 268 -0.65 -17.97 21.47
C LEU A 268 -0.61 -19.37 20.80
N GLU A 269 -1.21 -19.52 19.62
CA GLU A 269 -1.26 -20.78 18.86
C GLU A 269 0.12 -21.28 18.47
N THR A 270 1.00 -20.39 18.00
CA THR A 270 2.29 -20.77 17.43
C THR A 270 3.42 -20.82 18.47
N THR A 271 3.29 -20.08 19.59
CA THR A 271 4.41 -19.87 20.54
C THR A 271 4.05 -20.15 22.00
N GLY A 272 2.77 -20.28 22.32
CA GLY A 272 2.29 -20.37 23.70
C GLY A 272 2.34 -19.04 24.48
N ILE A 273 2.79 -17.93 23.85
CA ILE A 273 2.94 -16.63 24.50
C ILE A 273 1.62 -15.85 24.42
N ARG A 274 1.11 -15.45 25.58
CA ARG A 274 -0.06 -14.56 25.65
C ARG A 274 0.36 -13.10 25.45
N CYS A 275 -0.39 -12.37 24.62
CA CYS A 275 -0.19 -10.96 24.37
C CYS A 275 -1.54 -10.23 24.44
N ASP A 276 -1.67 -9.27 25.38
CA ASP A 276 -2.78 -8.33 25.40
C ASP A 276 -2.25 -6.93 25.07
N LEU A 277 -2.47 -6.49 23.83
CA LEU A 277 -2.07 -5.15 23.38
C LEU A 277 -2.94 -4.04 23.98
N SER A 278 -4.14 -4.35 24.50
CA SER A 278 -5.01 -3.32 25.09
C SER A 278 -4.49 -2.83 26.43
N CYS A 279 -3.63 -3.59 27.10
CA CYS A 279 -3.12 -3.32 28.46
C CYS A 279 -4.23 -3.06 29.50
N ARG A 280 -5.48 -3.50 29.26
CA ARG A 280 -6.61 -3.28 30.17
C ARG A 280 -6.46 -4.01 31.50
N ASN A 281 -5.75 -5.13 31.48
CA ASN A 281 -5.49 -5.98 32.64
C ASN A 281 -4.09 -5.78 33.23
N ALA A 282 -3.41 -4.67 32.91
CA ALA A 282 -2.12 -4.34 33.48
C ALA A 282 -2.32 -3.93 34.97
N GLY A 283 -2.47 -4.93 35.83
CA GLY A 283 -2.52 -4.81 37.25
C GLY A 283 -1.46 -5.73 37.85
N GLY A 284 -0.47 -5.18 38.54
CA GLY A 284 0.64 -5.90 39.14
C GLY A 284 1.65 -4.95 39.73
N ASP A 285 2.58 -5.46 40.55
CA ASP A 285 3.70 -4.68 41.02
C ASP A 285 4.67 -4.44 39.87
N ALA A 286 5.05 -3.18 39.65
CA ALA A 286 5.90 -2.80 38.52
C ALA A 286 7.35 -3.29 38.68
N LEU A 287 7.81 -3.52 39.91
CA LEU A 287 9.12 -4.10 40.17
C LEU A 287 9.11 -5.60 39.84
N ASP A 288 8.07 -6.32 40.24
CA ASP A 288 7.92 -7.74 39.94
C ASP A 288 7.84 -7.97 38.41
N ASP A 289 7.04 -7.15 37.69
CA ASP A 289 6.97 -7.20 36.23
C ASP A 289 8.34 -6.95 35.58
N LEU A 290 9.06 -5.94 36.06
CA LEU A 290 10.39 -5.60 35.54
C LEU A 290 11.39 -6.74 35.80
N GLU A 291 11.43 -7.31 37.02
CA GLU A 291 12.31 -8.41 37.38
C GLU A 291 12.02 -9.68 36.58
N HIS A 292 10.74 -9.97 36.36
CA HIS A 292 10.34 -11.06 35.48
C HIS A 292 10.84 -10.87 34.04
N ASN A 293 10.69 -9.67 33.48
CA ASN A 293 11.18 -9.35 32.12
C ASN A 293 12.73 -9.38 32.04
N ILE A 294 13.44 -8.99 33.11
CA ILE A 294 14.91 -9.08 33.20
C ILE A 294 15.32 -10.56 33.17
N ALA A 295 14.73 -11.40 34.00
CA ALA A 295 15.06 -12.82 34.09
C ALA A 295 14.88 -13.52 32.73
N ARG A 296 13.78 -13.27 32.03
CA ARG A 296 13.54 -13.80 30.69
C ARG A 296 14.56 -13.32 29.66
N ALA A 297 14.93 -12.02 29.71
CA ALA A 297 15.92 -11.45 28.81
C ALA A 297 17.32 -12.03 29.02
N GLU A 298 17.73 -12.27 30.29
CA GLU A 298 18.99 -12.93 30.66
C GLU A 298 19.02 -14.40 30.25
N ALA A 299 17.88 -15.10 30.34
CA ALA A 299 17.73 -16.46 29.85
C ALA A 299 17.72 -16.57 28.32
N GLY A 300 17.65 -15.45 27.57
CA GLY A 300 17.59 -15.43 26.12
C GLY A 300 16.26 -15.95 25.55
N GLU A 301 15.21 -16.00 26.38
CA GLU A 301 13.92 -16.50 25.95
C GLU A 301 13.23 -15.57 24.94
N PRO A 302 12.53 -16.14 23.92
CA PRO A 302 11.69 -15.37 23.04
C PRO A 302 10.60 -14.62 23.84
N SER A 303 10.39 -13.36 23.49
CA SER A 303 9.39 -12.51 24.14
C SER A 303 8.44 -11.93 23.08
N VAL A 304 7.33 -11.33 23.48
CA VAL A 304 6.44 -10.60 22.58
C VAL A 304 7.23 -9.60 21.72
N HIS A 305 8.25 -8.93 22.31
CA HIS A 305 9.16 -8.05 21.57
C HIS A 305 9.77 -8.71 20.33
N SER A 306 10.31 -9.91 20.50
CA SER A 306 11.01 -10.64 19.44
C SER A 306 10.08 -10.88 18.22
N TYR A 307 8.84 -11.29 18.50
CA TYR A 307 7.83 -11.53 17.46
C TYR A 307 7.32 -10.23 16.82
N LEU A 308 7.09 -9.16 17.60
CA LEU A 308 6.69 -7.88 17.03
C LEU A 308 7.79 -7.23 16.16
N VAL A 309 9.05 -7.53 16.42
CA VAL A 309 10.16 -7.12 15.53
C VAL A 309 10.12 -7.89 14.22
N SER A 310 9.82 -9.18 14.24
CA SER A 310 9.78 -10.01 13.02
C SER A 310 8.66 -9.63 12.04
N ILE A 311 7.61 -8.96 12.50
CA ILE A 311 6.44 -8.58 11.70
C ILE A 311 6.38 -7.09 11.34
N ILE A 312 7.50 -6.37 11.37
CA ILE A 312 7.53 -4.93 11.03
C ILE A 312 6.90 -4.66 9.64
N GLY A 313 7.26 -5.44 8.63
CA GLY A 313 6.70 -5.33 7.28
C GLY A 313 5.20 -5.59 7.24
N VAL A 314 4.75 -6.66 7.93
CA VAL A 314 3.32 -7.01 8.02
C VAL A 314 2.51 -5.90 8.71
N MET A 315 3.08 -5.27 9.76
CA MET A 315 2.41 -4.13 10.41
C MET A 315 2.33 -2.91 9.49
N CYS A 316 3.36 -2.62 8.71
CA CYS A 316 3.32 -1.54 7.72
C CYS A 316 2.22 -1.79 6.68
N GLU A 317 2.09 -3.01 6.21
CA GLU A 317 1.06 -3.42 5.26
C GLU A 317 -0.35 -3.38 5.89
N ALA A 318 -0.52 -3.91 7.09
CA ALA A 318 -1.79 -3.80 7.82
C ALA A 318 -2.21 -2.34 8.01
N TRP A 319 -1.25 -1.46 8.34
CA TRP A 319 -1.50 -0.02 8.50
C TRP A 319 -1.97 0.65 7.22
N SER A 320 -1.39 0.29 6.06
CA SER A 320 -1.83 0.83 4.76
C SER A 320 -3.25 0.43 4.39
N ARG A 321 -3.72 -0.73 4.88
CA ARG A 321 -5.06 -1.28 4.65
C ARG A 321 -6.10 -0.85 5.68
N MET A 322 -5.69 -0.15 6.75
CA MET A 322 -6.61 0.44 7.74
C MET A 322 -7.14 1.78 7.25
N SER A 323 -8.45 1.99 7.42
CA SER A 323 -9.03 3.33 7.27
C SER A 323 -8.52 4.27 8.37
N ASP A 324 -8.70 5.59 8.19
CA ASP A 324 -8.31 6.56 9.23
C ASP A 324 -8.99 6.28 10.57
N ALA A 325 -10.26 5.83 10.56
CA ALA A 325 -10.99 5.45 11.76
C ALA A 325 -10.35 4.26 12.47
N GLU A 326 -9.95 3.23 11.71
CA GLU A 326 -9.29 2.05 12.24
C GLU A 326 -7.87 2.35 12.75
N LYS A 327 -7.14 3.21 12.05
CA LYS A 327 -5.85 3.72 12.52
C LYS A 327 -5.98 4.48 13.84
N MET A 328 -6.97 5.37 13.95
CA MET A 328 -7.26 6.08 15.21
C MET A 328 -7.65 5.10 16.32
N ARG A 329 -8.50 4.12 16.01
CA ARG A 329 -8.86 3.04 16.95
C ARG A 329 -7.65 2.28 17.45
N PHE A 330 -6.73 1.89 16.55
CA PHE A 330 -5.49 1.21 16.92
C PHE A 330 -4.63 2.09 17.83
N MET A 331 -4.45 3.37 17.49
CA MET A 331 -3.66 4.31 18.31
C MET A 331 -4.26 4.52 19.70
N GLU A 332 -5.56 4.58 19.82
CA GLU A 332 -6.25 4.79 21.10
C GLU A 332 -6.15 3.56 22.01
N VAL A 333 -6.42 2.37 21.46
CA VAL A 333 -6.62 1.16 22.26
C VAL A 333 -5.34 0.33 22.38
N TYR A 334 -4.62 0.13 21.28
CA TYR A 334 -3.56 -0.87 21.19
C TYR A 334 -2.14 -0.31 21.18
N ASN A 335 -1.97 0.96 20.77
CA ASN A 335 -0.63 1.55 20.59
C ASN A 335 0.22 1.53 21.88
N SER A 336 -0.38 1.68 23.05
CA SER A 336 0.37 1.65 24.32
C SER A 336 0.97 0.26 24.59
N GLY A 337 0.17 -0.79 24.44
CA GLY A 337 0.64 -2.17 24.58
C GLY A 337 1.60 -2.56 23.46
N TRP A 338 1.35 -2.07 22.23
CA TRP A 338 2.28 -2.24 21.13
C TRP A 338 3.64 -1.65 21.45
N LEU A 339 3.71 -0.38 21.85
CA LEU A 339 4.96 0.30 22.17
C LEU A 339 5.67 -0.32 23.39
N ARG A 340 4.93 -0.72 24.43
CA ARG A 340 5.50 -1.40 25.58
C ARG A 340 6.29 -2.65 25.19
N ASN A 341 5.76 -3.43 24.27
CA ASN A 341 6.36 -4.66 23.81
C ASN A 341 7.35 -4.47 22.66
N ARG A 342 7.00 -3.68 21.64
CA ARG A 342 7.84 -3.47 20.45
C ARG A 342 9.07 -2.62 20.73
N SER A 343 8.93 -1.61 21.60
CA SER A 343 10.01 -0.70 21.99
C SER A 343 10.64 -1.15 23.32
N ALA A 344 11.00 -2.42 23.39
CA ALA A 344 11.64 -2.98 24.58
C ALA A 344 12.95 -2.25 24.92
N MET A 345 13.25 -2.09 26.21
CA MET A 345 14.45 -1.42 26.67
C MET A 345 15.69 -2.31 26.68
N PRO A 346 16.90 -1.76 26.54
CA PRO A 346 18.14 -2.47 26.79
C PRO A 346 18.20 -3.05 28.21
N LEU A 347 18.75 -4.26 28.34
CA LEU A 347 18.93 -4.90 29.68
C LEU A 347 19.67 -3.99 30.65
N GLU A 348 20.69 -3.26 30.20
CA GLU A 348 21.43 -2.31 31.03
C GLU A 348 20.53 -1.22 31.66
N ASN A 349 19.57 -0.69 30.91
CA ASN A 349 18.59 0.26 31.43
C ASN A 349 17.59 -0.43 32.37
N ALA A 350 17.17 -1.65 32.06
CA ALA A 350 16.27 -2.42 32.93
C ALA A 350 16.87 -2.67 34.31
N LEU A 351 18.15 -3.07 34.35
CA LEU A 351 18.89 -3.26 35.61
C LEU A 351 19.00 -1.95 36.41
N ARG A 352 19.28 -0.83 35.74
CA ARG A 352 19.29 0.50 36.39
C ARG A 352 17.91 0.86 36.97
N MET A 353 16.84 0.68 36.24
CA MET A 353 15.47 0.95 36.73
C MET A 353 15.14 0.08 37.92
N ARG A 354 15.45 -1.22 37.88
CA ARG A 354 15.29 -2.16 39.02
C ARG A 354 16.02 -1.66 40.27
N ASP A 355 17.29 -1.29 40.14
CA ASP A 355 18.11 -0.86 41.27
C ASP A 355 17.63 0.48 41.86
N LEU A 356 17.14 1.39 41.02
CA LEU A 356 16.52 2.65 41.47
C LEU A 356 15.18 2.38 42.17
N MET A 357 14.40 1.41 41.74
CA MET A 357 13.14 1.03 42.42
C MET A 357 13.42 0.33 43.74
N ARG A 358 14.36 -0.61 43.78
CA ARG A 358 14.76 -1.29 45.01
C ARG A 358 15.33 -0.33 46.08
N SER A 359 16.02 0.73 45.64
CA SER A 359 16.54 1.75 46.56
C SER A 359 15.50 2.80 46.99
N GLY A 360 14.25 2.71 46.48
CA GLY A 360 13.19 3.68 46.77
C GLY A 360 13.38 5.05 46.09
N ARG A 361 14.34 5.17 45.18
CA ARG A 361 14.58 6.41 44.42
C ARG A 361 13.67 6.59 43.22
N LEU A 362 13.13 5.50 42.73
CA LEU A 362 12.18 5.51 41.61
C LEU A 362 10.93 4.73 41.97
N ALA A 363 9.77 5.30 41.73
CA ALA A 363 8.47 4.65 41.82
C ALA A 363 7.68 4.79 40.52
N THR A 364 6.70 3.95 40.29
CA THR A 364 5.72 4.12 39.23
C THR A 364 4.32 4.25 39.82
N ARG A 365 3.44 4.96 39.10
CA ARG A 365 2.02 5.08 39.44
C ARG A 365 1.19 4.92 38.17
N ALA A 366 0.24 4.01 38.24
CA ALA A 366 -0.69 3.75 37.15
C ALA A 366 -1.89 4.71 37.18
N ARG A 367 -2.67 4.69 36.11
CA ARG A 367 -3.96 5.37 35.97
C ARG A 367 -3.88 6.90 36.14
N LEU A 368 -2.81 7.52 35.69
CA LEU A 368 -2.72 8.97 35.64
C LEU A 368 -3.92 9.53 34.86
N ARG A 369 -4.70 10.42 35.46
CA ARG A 369 -5.84 11.10 34.84
C ARG A 369 -5.54 12.55 34.48
N ASN A 370 -4.89 13.27 35.40
CA ASN A 370 -4.59 14.67 35.18
C ASN A 370 -3.36 15.11 35.96
N VAL A 371 -2.75 16.21 35.53
CA VAL A 371 -1.71 16.92 36.26
C VAL A 371 -2.05 18.41 36.23
N THR A 372 -2.01 19.05 37.40
CA THR A 372 -2.30 20.47 37.53
C THR A 372 -1.13 21.19 38.23
N ALA A 373 -0.82 22.39 37.75
CA ALA A 373 0.15 23.26 38.43
C ALA A 373 -0.50 23.89 39.66
N THR A 374 0.21 23.87 40.81
CA THR A 374 -0.26 24.40 42.08
C THR A 374 0.85 25.33 42.63
N GLY A 375 0.87 26.59 42.20
CA GLY A 375 1.99 27.51 42.47
C GLY A 375 3.25 27.06 41.73
N SER A 376 4.34 26.78 42.46
CA SER A 376 5.59 26.26 41.89
C SER A 376 5.69 24.73 41.86
N ARG A 377 4.65 24.03 42.30
CA ARG A 377 4.57 22.55 42.34
C ARG A 377 3.52 22.01 41.39
N PHE A 378 3.47 20.70 41.28
CA PHE A 378 2.46 20.03 40.46
C PHE A 378 1.75 18.97 41.30
N ARG A 379 0.46 18.76 41.00
CA ARG A 379 -0.34 17.71 41.58
C ARG A 379 -0.79 16.74 40.49
N ALA A 380 -0.29 15.52 40.57
CA ALA A 380 -0.74 14.41 39.73
C ALA A 380 -1.94 13.70 40.38
N ILE A 381 -3.02 13.54 39.62
CA ILE A 381 -4.30 12.96 40.03
C ILE A 381 -4.44 11.59 39.37
N LEU A 382 -4.64 10.55 40.17
CA LEU A 382 -4.76 9.17 39.72
C LEU A 382 -6.24 8.72 39.61
N GLY A 383 -6.46 7.60 38.96
CA GLY A 383 -7.81 7.11 38.70
C GLY A 383 -8.59 6.59 39.91
N ASP A 384 -7.90 6.28 40.99
CA ASP A 384 -8.45 5.87 42.30
C ASP A 384 -8.71 7.06 43.24
N GLY A 385 -8.44 8.29 42.77
CA GLY A 385 -8.57 9.53 43.54
C GLY A 385 -7.33 9.88 44.37
N ASP A 386 -6.28 9.01 44.40
CA ASP A 386 -5.00 9.36 45.04
C ASP A 386 -4.32 10.52 44.29
N CYS A 387 -3.60 11.35 45.04
CA CYS A 387 -2.90 12.50 44.52
C CYS A 387 -1.43 12.46 44.98
N ARG A 388 -0.55 12.89 44.08
CA ARG A 388 0.89 13.02 44.39
C ARG A 388 1.34 14.43 44.03
N GLU A 389 2.09 15.06 44.92
CA GLU A 389 2.70 16.34 44.70
C GLU A 389 4.17 16.16 44.31
N VAL A 390 4.59 16.88 43.28
CA VAL A 390 5.98 16.90 42.81
C VAL A 390 6.46 18.33 42.56
N ASP A 391 7.74 18.54 42.71
CA ASP A 391 8.35 19.86 42.56
C ASP A 391 8.65 20.21 41.10
N TYR A 392 9.03 19.21 40.32
CA TYR A 392 9.32 19.30 38.89
C TYR A 392 8.54 18.24 38.13
N VAL A 393 8.21 18.56 36.86
CA VAL A 393 7.61 17.62 35.94
C VAL A 393 8.43 17.56 34.66
N ILE A 394 8.81 16.35 34.25
CA ILE A 394 9.45 16.06 32.97
C ILE A 394 8.42 15.38 32.08
N ASP A 395 8.21 15.96 30.88
CA ASP A 395 7.30 15.36 29.91
C ASP A 395 8.00 14.29 29.06
N ALA A 396 7.77 13.04 29.39
CA ALA A 396 8.25 11.87 28.67
C ALA A 396 7.09 11.05 28.04
N THR A 397 5.99 11.72 27.68
CA THR A 397 4.80 11.11 27.05
C THR A 397 5.05 10.62 25.63
N GLY A 398 6.18 11.00 25.04
CA GLY A 398 6.61 10.60 23.70
C GLY A 398 6.66 11.77 22.72
N PRO A 399 7.20 11.56 21.52
CA PRO A 399 7.32 12.60 20.51
C PRO A 399 5.96 13.03 19.97
N SER A 400 5.82 14.33 19.69
CA SER A 400 4.69 14.88 18.96
C SER A 400 4.96 14.87 17.45
N TYR A 401 3.99 14.38 16.70
CA TYR A 401 3.97 14.46 15.25
C TYR A 401 3.05 15.56 14.74
N ARG A 402 2.56 16.42 15.62
CA ARG A 402 1.79 17.60 15.25
C ARG A 402 2.74 18.65 14.69
N LEU A 403 2.46 19.09 13.47
CA LEU A 403 3.29 20.06 12.73
C LEU A 403 2.66 21.44 12.67
N ASP A 404 1.49 21.60 13.28
CA ASP A 404 0.68 22.83 13.31
C ASP A 404 1.37 24.00 14.09
N ALA A 405 2.39 23.72 14.89
CA ALA A 405 3.21 24.76 15.54
C ALA A 405 4.40 25.22 14.67
N SER A 406 4.71 24.56 13.57
CA SER A 406 5.84 24.93 12.70
C SER A 406 5.45 26.01 11.71
N PRO A 407 6.21 27.12 11.59
CA PRO A 407 5.90 28.20 10.65
C PRO A 407 5.76 27.73 9.20
N LEU A 408 6.63 26.83 8.75
CA LEU A 408 6.56 26.26 7.40
C LEU A 408 5.22 25.58 7.14
N TYR A 409 4.81 24.65 8.00
CA TYR A 409 3.60 23.87 7.79
C TYR A 409 2.34 24.71 7.97
N GLN A 410 2.35 25.70 8.87
CA GLN A 410 1.26 26.69 8.97
C GLN A 410 1.13 27.51 7.69
N ASP A 411 2.24 27.95 7.11
CA ASP A 411 2.24 28.70 5.87
C ASP A 411 1.71 27.84 4.71
N MET A 412 2.18 26.60 4.58
CA MET A 412 1.71 25.65 3.55
C MET A 412 0.22 25.34 3.70
N GLN A 413 -0.27 25.14 4.93
CA GLN A 413 -1.70 24.89 5.18
C GLN A 413 -2.58 26.09 4.81
N ARG A 414 -2.17 27.31 5.21
CA ARG A 414 -2.91 28.54 4.87
C ARG A 414 -3.05 28.75 3.37
N GLN A 415 -2.05 28.34 2.60
CA GLN A 415 -2.08 28.40 1.14
C GLN A 415 -2.86 27.22 0.51
N GLY A 416 -3.29 26.24 1.29
CA GLY A 416 -3.95 25.02 0.80
C GLY A 416 -3.00 24.03 0.12
N LEU A 417 -1.68 24.18 0.34
CA LEU A 417 -0.65 23.32 -0.23
C LEU A 417 -0.58 21.95 0.48
N ILE A 418 -1.08 21.85 1.71
CA ILE A 418 -1.13 20.60 2.47
C ILE A 418 -2.42 20.48 3.25
N ALA A 419 -2.74 19.27 3.68
CA ALA A 419 -3.65 18.96 4.76
C ALA A 419 -2.91 18.22 5.87
N PHE A 420 -3.16 18.57 7.13
CA PHE A 420 -2.65 17.77 8.25
C PHE A 420 -3.37 16.43 8.32
N ASP A 421 -2.63 15.41 8.69
CA ASP A 421 -3.20 14.10 8.95
C ASP A 421 -3.68 14.02 10.41
N PRO A 422 -4.88 13.50 10.69
CA PRO A 422 -5.40 13.40 12.06
C PRO A 422 -4.55 12.55 13.00
N LEU A 423 -3.71 11.67 12.45
CA LEU A 423 -2.77 10.85 13.22
C LEU A 423 -1.40 11.52 13.43
N GLY A 424 -1.22 12.71 12.89
CA GLY A 424 0.01 13.48 12.91
C GLY A 424 0.75 13.47 11.57
N GLY A 425 1.55 14.52 11.35
CA GLY A 425 2.19 14.77 10.07
C GLY A 425 1.27 15.45 9.06
N ILE A 426 1.55 15.24 7.79
CA ILE A 426 0.78 15.75 6.65
C ILE A 426 0.32 14.61 5.76
N ARG A 427 -0.75 14.83 4.99
CA ARG A 427 -1.23 13.86 4.02
C ARG A 427 -0.18 13.62 2.93
N CYS A 428 0.18 12.37 2.75
CA CYS A 428 1.10 11.95 1.69
C CYS A 428 0.80 10.52 1.24
N GLY A 429 1.31 10.14 0.08
CA GLY A 429 1.23 8.78 -0.43
C GLY A 429 1.97 7.79 0.46
N HIS A 430 1.39 6.61 0.67
CA HIS A 430 2.03 5.54 1.44
C HIS A 430 3.25 4.97 0.70
N ASP A 431 3.16 4.76 -0.61
CA ASP A 431 4.17 4.07 -1.40
C ASP A 431 5.25 5.02 -1.94
N ASP A 432 4.85 6.21 -2.40
CA ASP A 432 5.73 7.16 -3.07
C ASP A 432 6.17 8.34 -2.20
N SER A 433 5.59 8.48 -1.00
CA SER A 433 5.86 9.58 -0.07
C SER A 433 5.62 10.99 -0.65
N ARG A 434 4.89 11.12 -1.77
CA ARG A 434 4.51 12.42 -2.33
C ARG A 434 3.53 13.14 -1.42
N VAL A 435 3.79 14.41 -1.18
CA VAL A 435 2.89 15.25 -0.39
C VAL A 435 1.63 15.56 -1.20
N HIS A 436 0.48 15.49 -0.55
CA HIS A 436 -0.82 15.79 -1.14
C HIS A 436 -1.27 17.20 -0.79
N ASP A 437 -1.90 17.87 -1.76
CA ASP A 437 -2.58 19.15 -1.52
C ASP A 437 -3.84 18.96 -0.63
N ARG A 438 -4.54 20.05 -0.31
CA ARG A 438 -5.78 19.99 0.47
C ARG A 438 -6.91 19.20 -0.19
N HIS A 439 -6.81 18.92 -1.49
CA HIS A 439 -7.80 18.15 -2.26
C HIS A 439 -7.40 16.68 -2.44
N GLY A 440 -6.24 16.28 -1.90
CA GLY A 440 -5.71 14.92 -2.01
C GLY A 440 -4.88 14.65 -3.27
N ASN A 441 -4.56 15.66 -4.07
CA ASN A 441 -3.73 15.48 -5.26
C ASN A 441 -2.26 15.45 -4.89
N PRO A 442 -1.47 14.45 -5.35
CA PRO A 442 -0.05 14.38 -5.09
C PRO A 442 0.74 15.43 -5.89
N TYR A 443 1.70 16.08 -5.25
CA TYR A 443 2.66 16.91 -5.97
C TYR A 443 3.69 16.05 -6.71
N PRO A 444 4.09 16.43 -7.93
CA PRO A 444 5.10 15.69 -8.67
C PRO A 444 6.50 15.85 -8.09
N ASN A 445 6.76 16.91 -7.29
CA ASN A 445 8.09 17.34 -6.86
C ASN A 445 8.19 17.72 -5.37
N VAL A 446 7.22 17.37 -4.55
CA VAL A 446 7.26 17.58 -3.09
C VAL A 446 7.05 16.24 -2.38
N TYR A 447 8.02 15.85 -1.57
CA TYR A 447 8.06 14.58 -0.85
C TYR A 447 8.21 14.80 0.65
N ALA A 448 7.81 13.81 1.44
CA ALA A 448 8.01 13.81 2.89
C ALA A 448 8.54 12.45 3.36
N VAL A 449 9.51 12.45 4.28
CA VAL A 449 10.08 11.22 4.86
C VAL A 449 10.24 11.39 6.38
N GLY A 450 9.98 10.33 7.12
CA GLY A 450 10.11 10.33 8.57
C GLY A 450 8.92 10.96 9.28
N GLY A 451 9.18 11.77 10.32
CA GLY A 451 8.14 12.36 11.17
C GLY A 451 6.93 12.96 10.45
N PRO A 452 7.12 13.76 9.38
CA PRO A 452 6.01 14.34 8.63
C PRO A 452 5.04 13.34 8.02
N THR A 453 5.39 12.06 7.91
CA THR A 453 4.57 11.01 7.28
C THR A 453 3.80 10.14 8.27
N LYS A 454 3.66 10.56 9.54
CA LYS A 454 3.13 9.71 10.62
C LYS A 454 1.74 9.10 10.32
N GLY A 455 0.85 9.82 9.67
CA GLY A 455 -0.47 9.29 9.32
C GLY A 455 -0.43 8.23 8.23
N ALA A 456 0.42 8.42 7.21
CA ALA A 456 0.63 7.45 6.15
C ALA A 456 1.43 6.23 6.63
N HIS A 457 2.39 6.44 7.56
CA HIS A 457 3.32 5.42 7.99
C HIS A 457 3.31 5.20 9.50
N PHE A 458 3.09 3.96 9.93
CA PHE A 458 3.08 3.61 11.36
C PHE A 458 4.43 3.91 12.03
N TYR A 459 5.54 3.47 11.42
CA TYR A 459 6.91 3.64 11.94
C TYR A 459 7.61 4.86 11.31
N ALA A 460 7.13 6.06 11.60
CA ALA A 460 7.72 7.30 11.08
C ALA A 460 9.05 7.71 11.72
N ALA A 461 9.45 7.11 12.86
CA ALA A 461 10.69 7.42 13.57
C ALA A 461 11.75 6.30 13.54
N ALA A 462 11.48 5.18 12.89
CA ALA A 462 12.42 4.06 12.82
C ALA A 462 13.48 4.31 11.75
N VAL A 463 14.76 4.25 12.13
CA VAL A 463 15.90 4.59 11.24
C VAL A 463 15.96 3.62 10.05
N ASP A 464 15.87 2.32 10.31
CA ASP A 464 15.89 1.25 9.31
C ASP A 464 14.77 1.40 8.26
N ILE A 465 13.56 1.72 8.70
CA ILE A 465 12.42 1.93 7.80
C ILE A 465 12.57 3.22 7.00
N ASN A 466 13.01 4.31 7.65
CA ASN A 466 13.22 5.59 6.97
C ASN A 466 14.38 5.52 5.97
N LEU A 467 15.36 4.64 6.20
CA LEU A 467 16.43 4.35 5.26
C LEU A 467 15.89 3.85 3.91
N HIS A 468 15.01 2.83 3.94
CA HIS A 468 14.38 2.29 2.72
C HIS A 468 13.49 3.32 2.03
N ARG A 469 12.72 4.10 2.80
CA ARG A 469 11.89 5.17 2.24
C ARG A 469 12.69 6.29 1.62
N ALA A 470 13.79 6.68 2.25
CA ALA A 470 14.71 7.65 1.69
C ALA A 470 15.25 7.19 0.33
N GLN A 471 15.59 5.90 0.22
CA GLN A 471 16.01 5.29 -1.05
C GLN A 471 14.88 5.35 -2.10
N THR A 472 13.69 4.87 -1.76
CA THR A 472 12.52 4.90 -2.66
C THR A 472 12.23 6.32 -3.16
N VAL A 473 12.27 7.32 -2.29
CA VAL A 473 12.04 8.72 -2.66
C VAL A 473 13.11 9.23 -3.64
N VAL A 474 14.39 8.96 -3.36
CA VAL A 474 15.48 9.38 -4.26
C VAL A 474 15.38 8.67 -5.60
N ASP A 475 15.10 7.38 -5.62
CA ASP A 475 14.90 6.62 -6.86
C ASP A 475 13.70 7.17 -7.66
N THR A 476 12.60 7.54 -6.99
CA THR A 476 11.44 8.18 -7.62
C THR A 476 11.75 9.56 -8.18
N ILE A 477 12.61 10.35 -7.52
CA ILE A 477 13.02 11.68 -7.97
C ILE A 477 13.92 11.60 -9.20
N LEU A 478 14.88 10.71 -9.21
CA LEU A 478 15.83 10.55 -10.31
C LEU A 478 15.23 9.84 -11.50
N ASN A 479 14.25 9.02 -11.24
CA ASN A 479 13.34 8.48 -12.23
C ASN A 479 11.99 9.17 -12.01
N PRO A 480 11.81 10.46 -12.41
CA PRO A 480 10.56 11.22 -12.25
C PRO A 480 9.41 10.70 -13.11
N LYS A 481 9.64 9.89 -14.06
CA LYS A 481 8.81 8.73 -14.30
C LYS A 481 8.82 7.98 -12.97
N GLY A 482 7.77 8.11 -12.15
CA GLY A 482 7.42 7.25 -11.02
C GLY A 482 7.63 5.80 -11.38
N PRO A 483 7.77 4.73 -10.58
CA PRO A 483 8.25 3.48 -11.11
C PRO A 483 7.81 3.49 -12.54
N GLU A 484 8.67 3.81 -13.45
CA GLU A 484 8.33 4.46 -14.71
C GLU A 484 6.86 4.22 -14.97
N MET A 485 5.97 5.26 -15.15
CA MET A 485 5.09 5.02 -16.28
C MET A 485 6.08 4.61 -17.35
N SER A 486 6.44 3.32 -17.21
CA SER A 486 7.14 2.72 -18.27
C SER A 486 6.20 3.09 -19.40
N THR A 487 6.60 3.91 -20.28
CA THR A 487 6.56 3.36 -21.63
C THR A 487 7.05 2.00 -21.33
N ILE A 488 6.12 1.18 -20.81
CA ILE A 488 6.40 -0.19 -20.49
C ILE A 488 6.87 -0.64 -21.84
N ILE A 489 8.19 -0.57 -22.03
CA ILE A 489 8.82 -1.54 -22.88
C ILE A 489 8.48 -2.75 -22.06
N THR A 490 7.32 -3.33 -22.37
CA THR A 490 6.87 -4.58 -21.79
C THR A 490 7.93 -5.50 -22.27
N SER A 491 8.95 -5.67 -21.40
CA SER A 491 10.07 -6.53 -21.79
C SER A 491 9.39 -7.86 -22.08
N VAL A 492 9.84 -8.52 -23.10
CA VAL A 492 9.39 -9.89 -23.39
C VAL A 492 9.44 -10.73 -22.11
N GLU A 493 10.43 -10.48 -21.24
CA GLU A 493 10.61 -11.08 -19.92
C GLU A 493 9.46 -10.82 -18.95
N GLU A 494 8.90 -9.62 -18.93
CA GLU A 494 7.75 -9.31 -18.07
C GLU A 494 6.47 -9.99 -18.58
N THR A 495 6.28 -10.02 -19.89
CA THR A 495 5.18 -10.77 -20.52
C THR A 495 5.31 -12.27 -20.26
N ASP A 496 6.52 -12.83 -20.32
CA ASP A 496 6.79 -14.22 -19.98
C ASP A 496 6.46 -14.55 -18.52
N ARG A 497 6.90 -13.68 -17.59
CA ARG A 497 6.61 -13.81 -16.17
C ARG A 497 5.09 -13.76 -15.88
N LEU A 498 4.39 -12.80 -16.46
CA LEU A 498 2.94 -12.67 -16.32
C LEU A 498 2.22 -13.87 -16.93
N ALA A 499 2.62 -14.31 -18.11
CA ALA A 499 2.05 -15.47 -18.79
C ALA A 499 2.20 -16.75 -17.94
N ASP A 500 3.35 -16.97 -17.29
CA ASP A 500 3.55 -18.10 -16.39
C ASP A 500 2.63 -18.02 -15.16
N LEU A 501 2.52 -16.86 -14.52
CA LEU A 501 1.62 -16.67 -13.39
C LEU A 501 0.15 -16.92 -13.77
N VAL A 502 -0.30 -16.41 -14.92
CA VAL A 502 -1.68 -16.58 -15.40
C VAL A 502 -1.99 -18.06 -15.71
N ARG A 503 -1.06 -18.77 -16.35
CA ARG A 503 -1.24 -20.21 -16.65
C ARG A 503 -1.38 -21.06 -15.40
N ARG A 504 -0.64 -20.73 -14.35
CA ARG A 504 -0.66 -21.45 -13.07
C ARG A 504 -1.79 -21.00 -12.14
N ASP A 505 -2.58 -20.02 -12.53
CA ASP A 505 -3.57 -19.36 -11.65
C ASP A 505 -2.91 -18.99 -10.29
N HIS A 506 -1.71 -18.38 -10.38
CA HIS A 506 -0.86 -18.17 -9.21
C HIS A 506 -1.43 -17.09 -8.31
N PRO A 507 -1.55 -17.30 -6.98
CA PRO A 507 -2.19 -16.34 -6.06
C PRO A 507 -1.56 -14.93 -6.05
N SER A 508 -0.28 -14.80 -6.46
CA SER A 508 0.36 -13.49 -6.54
C SER A 508 -0.23 -12.57 -7.62
N LEU A 509 -1.02 -13.10 -8.55
CA LEU A 509 -1.75 -12.27 -9.52
C LEU A 509 -2.79 -11.40 -8.82
N ASP A 510 -3.47 -11.94 -7.83
CA ASP A 510 -4.56 -11.27 -7.13
C ASP A 510 -4.02 -10.11 -6.28
N THR A 511 -2.83 -10.29 -5.68
CA THR A 511 -2.17 -9.29 -4.84
C THR A 511 -1.18 -8.40 -5.59
N MET A 512 -0.96 -8.64 -6.86
CA MET A 512 -0.05 -7.83 -7.68
C MET A 512 -0.62 -6.43 -7.87
N VAL A 513 0.14 -5.43 -7.43
CA VAL A 513 -0.24 -4.02 -7.61
C VAL A 513 0.01 -3.61 -9.07
N LEU A 514 -1.07 -3.27 -9.75
CA LEU A 514 -1.04 -2.75 -11.11
C LEU A 514 -0.80 -1.25 -11.09
N ALA A 515 0.24 -0.81 -11.80
CA ALA A 515 0.61 0.60 -11.84
C ALA A 515 -0.38 1.43 -12.68
N PRO A 516 -0.67 2.69 -12.30
CA PRO A 516 -1.48 3.59 -13.09
C PRO A 516 -0.77 3.96 -14.39
N ASP A 517 -1.55 4.16 -15.45
CA ASP A 517 -1.04 4.63 -16.75
C ASP A 517 -1.34 6.11 -17.02
N GLY A 518 -2.00 6.78 -16.07
CA GLY A 518 -2.37 8.19 -16.17
C GLY A 518 -3.45 8.51 -17.22
N LYS A 519 -3.97 7.48 -17.91
CA LYS A 519 -4.97 7.63 -18.96
C LYS A 519 -6.20 6.75 -18.75
N TYR A 520 -6.00 5.48 -18.48
CA TYR A 520 -7.07 4.48 -18.33
C TYR A 520 -7.12 3.91 -16.90
N GLN A 521 -6.03 4.06 -16.16
CA GLN A 521 -5.94 3.75 -14.75
C GLN A 521 -5.23 4.89 -14.04
N ASN A 522 -5.91 5.55 -13.10
CA ASN A 522 -5.41 6.74 -12.42
C ASN A 522 -4.82 6.45 -11.02
N ARG A 523 -4.98 5.23 -10.53
CA ARG A 523 -4.44 4.81 -9.23
C ARG A 523 -3.78 3.44 -9.31
N PRO A 524 -2.76 3.17 -8.50
CA PRO A 524 -2.30 1.82 -8.29
C PRO A 524 -3.40 1.02 -7.57
N ALA A 525 -3.59 -0.23 -7.96
CA ALA A 525 -4.53 -1.13 -7.30
C ALA A 525 -4.14 -2.58 -7.51
N ALA A 526 -4.33 -3.43 -6.53
CA ALA A 526 -4.23 -4.86 -6.71
C ALA A 526 -5.51 -5.42 -7.39
N LEU A 527 -5.37 -6.55 -8.08
CA LEU A 527 -6.50 -7.11 -8.82
C LEU A 527 -7.63 -7.54 -7.87
N ASP A 528 -7.30 -8.14 -6.73
CA ASP A 528 -8.26 -8.52 -5.69
C ASP A 528 -8.99 -7.30 -5.10
N GLU A 529 -8.26 -6.20 -4.84
CA GLU A 529 -8.85 -4.93 -4.39
C GLU A 529 -9.88 -4.42 -5.39
N LEU A 530 -9.53 -4.42 -6.69
CA LEU A 530 -10.43 -3.99 -7.75
C LEU A 530 -11.67 -4.88 -7.83
N MET A 531 -11.49 -6.21 -7.77
CA MET A 531 -12.62 -7.16 -7.81
C MET A 531 -13.53 -7.00 -6.61
N TRP A 532 -12.96 -6.73 -5.45
CA TRP A 532 -13.70 -6.49 -4.22
C TRP A 532 -14.53 -5.19 -4.29
N GLU A 533 -13.95 -4.09 -4.81
CA GLU A 533 -14.67 -2.84 -5.02
C GLU A 533 -15.79 -2.99 -6.07
N VAL A 534 -15.58 -3.82 -7.10
CA VAL A 534 -16.62 -4.15 -8.09
C VAL A 534 -17.73 -4.95 -7.43
N ARG A 535 -17.40 -5.95 -6.61
CA ARG A 535 -18.37 -6.72 -5.81
C ARG A 535 -19.22 -5.83 -4.92
N ASP A 536 -18.61 -4.93 -4.18
CA ASP A 536 -19.34 -4.04 -3.26
C ASP A 536 -20.32 -3.14 -4.01
N CYS A 537 -19.89 -2.59 -5.16
CA CYS A 537 -20.76 -1.78 -6.00
C CYS A 537 -21.95 -2.59 -6.55
N LEU A 538 -21.72 -3.84 -6.95
CA LEU A 538 -22.81 -4.72 -7.41
C LEU A 538 -23.69 -5.17 -6.24
N GLY A 539 -23.12 -5.45 -5.07
CA GLY A 539 -23.84 -5.86 -3.88
C GLY A 539 -24.82 -4.79 -3.36
N GLU A 540 -24.53 -3.51 -3.61
CA GLU A 540 -25.49 -2.43 -3.30
C GLU A 540 -26.77 -2.58 -4.14
N ALA A 541 -26.66 -2.93 -5.42
CA ALA A 541 -27.82 -3.14 -6.30
C ALA A 541 -28.66 -4.36 -5.87
N PHE A 542 -28.00 -5.39 -5.33
CA PHE A 542 -28.63 -6.67 -4.99
C PHE A 542 -28.95 -6.81 -3.50
N ARG A 543 -28.74 -5.77 -2.69
CA ARG A 543 -28.85 -5.80 -1.22
C ARG A 543 -30.15 -6.43 -0.68
N HIS A 544 -31.25 -6.24 -1.40
CA HIS A 544 -32.58 -6.70 -0.98
C HIS A 544 -33.10 -7.88 -1.79
N TRP A 545 -32.26 -8.46 -2.66
CA TRP A 545 -32.65 -9.56 -3.50
C TRP A 545 -32.55 -10.89 -2.76
N THR A 546 -33.55 -11.72 -2.95
CA THR A 546 -33.48 -13.15 -2.58
C THR A 546 -32.91 -13.96 -3.75
N PRO A 547 -32.46 -15.20 -3.55
CA PRO A 547 -31.97 -16.04 -4.65
C PRO A 547 -32.94 -16.21 -5.82
N GLU A 548 -34.25 -16.10 -5.57
CA GLU A 548 -35.32 -16.21 -6.55
C GLU A 548 -35.41 -14.97 -7.46
N ASP A 549 -35.04 -13.81 -6.93
CA ASP A 549 -35.08 -12.53 -7.66
C ASP A 549 -34.04 -12.46 -8.79
N PHE A 550 -32.97 -13.25 -8.70
CA PHE A 550 -31.94 -13.25 -9.72
C PHE A 550 -32.38 -13.92 -11.00
N PRO A 551 -32.29 -13.27 -12.18
CA PRO A 551 -32.53 -13.91 -13.47
C PRO A 551 -31.39 -14.90 -13.80
N THR A 552 -31.65 -15.80 -14.78
CA THR A 552 -30.54 -16.55 -15.38
C THR A 552 -29.72 -15.64 -16.28
N LEU A 553 -28.43 -15.45 -15.93
CA LEU A 553 -27.52 -14.63 -16.70
C LEU A 553 -26.61 -15.50 -17.57
N TYR A 554 -26.68 -15.28 -18.87
CA TYR A 554 -25.73 -15.83 -19.84
C TYR A 554 -24.60 -14.81 -20.04
N CYS A 555 -23.43 -15.09 -19.44
CA CYS A 555 -22.29 -14.21 -19.45
C CYS A 555 -21.29 -14.64 -20.54
N ALA A 556 -21.15 -13.85 -21.59
CA ALA A 556 -20.18 -14.11 -22.64
C ALA A 556 -18.82 -13.44 -22.33
N TRP A 557 -17.77 -14.23 -22.34
CA TRP A 557 -16.39 -13.74 -22.09
C TRP A 557 -15.39 -14.23 -23.14
N GLY A 558 -14.42 -13.42 -23.44
CA GLY A 558 -13.27 -13.72 -24.30
C GLY A 558 -12.40 -12.46 -24.47
N ARG A 559 -11.28 -12.60 -25.17
CA ARG A 559 -10.56 -11.38 -25.60
C ARG A 559 -11.41 -10.56 -26.57
N CYS A 560 -11.22 -9.27 -26.63
CA CYS A 560 -11.91 -8.42 -27.62
C CYS A 560 -11.69 -8.91 -29.06
N ARG A 561 -12.59 -8.55 -29.98
CA ARG A 561 -12.56 -8.85 -31.45
C ARG A 561 -12.85 -10.31 -31.84
N VAL A 562 -13.57 -11.01 -31.01
CA VAL A 562 -14.07 -12.40 -31.27
C VAL A 562 -15.55 -12.47 -31.65
N GLY A 563 -16.11 -11.40 -32.23
CA GLY A 563 -17.53 -11.40 -32.69
C GLY A 563 -18.56 -11.15 -31.59
N SER A 564 -18.15 -10.86 -30.35
CA SER A 564 -19.03 -10.73 -29.18
C SER A 564 -20.14 -9.70 -29.31
N THR A 565 -19.91 -8.57 -30.01
CA THR A 565 -20.92 -7.53 -30.22
C THR A 565 -22.07 -8.01 -31.08
N ALA A 566 -21.77 -8.74 -32.17
CA ALA A 566 -22.81 -9.37 -32.99
C ALA A 566 -23.62 -10.39 -32.22
N LEU A 567 -22.98 -11.16 -31.33
CA LEU A 567 -23.63 -12.09 -30.44
C LEU A 567 -24.56 -11.36 -29.43
N THR A 568 -24.11 -10.23 -28.86
CA THR A 568 -24.97 -9.39 -27.98
C THR A 568 -26.23 -8.92 -28.73
N ASN A 569 -26.09 -8.47 -29.98
CA ASN A 569 -27.20 -8.05 -30.80
C ASN A 569 -28.16 -9.24 -31.07
N LEU A 570 -27.61 -10.42 -31.35
CA LEU A 570 -28.39 -11.64 -31.62
C LEU A 570 -29.29 -12.00 -30.41
N PHE A 571 -28.76 -12.03 -29.21
CA PHE A 571 -29.54 -12.30 -28.01
C PHE A 571 -30.62 -11.23 -27.77
N GLY A 572 -30.28 -9.96 -28.00
CA GLY A 572 -31.24 -8.87 -27.90
C GLY A 572 -32.40 -9.00 -28.94
N VAL A 573 -32.09 -9.34 -30.20
CA VAL A 573 -33.13 -9.58 -31.22
C VAL A 573 -33.96 -10.80 -30.89
N ALA A 574 -33.40 -11.80 -30.25
CA ALA A 574 -34.14 -12.97 -29.73
C ALA A 574 -35.02 -12.64 -28.51
N GLY A 575 -35.15 -11.38 -28.12
CA GLY A 575 -36.03 -10.92 -27.06
C GLY A 575 -35.48 -11.05 -25.64
N MET A 576 -34.16 -11.08 -25.49
CA MET A 576 -33.50 -11.08 -24.18
C MET A 576 -32.83 -9.74 -23.93
N PRO A 577 -33.04 -9.09 -22.79
CA PRO A 577 -32.25 -7.94 -22.42
C PRO A 577 -30.74 -8.26 -22.46
N SER A 578 -30.02 -7.49 -23.24
CA SER A 578 -28.59 -7.72 -23.50
C SER A 578 -27.76 -6.55 -23.07
N TYR A 579 -26.76 -6.81 -22.24
CA TYR A 579 -25.95 -5.78 -21.59
C TYR A 579 -24.51 -5.76 -22.11
N PHE A 580 -23.98 -4.57 -22.29
CA PHE A 580 -22.63 -4.35 -22.80
C PHE A 580 -21.66 -4.09 -21.64
N GLN A 581 -20.98 -5.13 -21.17
CA GLN A 581 -19.91 -5.09 -20.18
C GLN A 581 -20.28 -4.46 -18.81
N PRO A 582 -21.41 -4.82 -18.18
CA PRO A 582 -21.83 -4.17 -16.95
C PRO A 582 -20.83 -4.32 -15.80
N VAL A 583 -20.22 -5.49 -15.63
CA VAL A 583 -19.19 -5.72 -14.61
C VAL A 583 -17.93 -4.93 -14.92
N LYS A 584 -17.46 -4.98 -16.17
CA LYS A 584 -16.30 -4.25 -16.63
C LYS A 584 -16.48 -2.73 -16.58
N VAL A 585 -17.70 -2.23 -16.75
CA VAL A 585 -18.00 -0.80 -16.59
C VAL A 585 -17.71 -0.34 -15.17
N VAL A 586 -18.14 -1.10 -14.15
CA VAL A 586 -17.82 -0.80 -12.75
C VAL A 586 -16.30 -0.87 -12.52
N LEU A 587 -15.61 -1.89 -13.05
CA LEU A 587 -14.15 -1.99 -12.99
C LEU A 587 -13.46 -0.75 -13.55
N ARG A 588 -13.90 -0.25 -14.71
CA ARG A 588 -13.35 0.96 -15.33
C ARG A 588 -13.54 2.21 -14.48
N HIS A 589 -14.68 2.36 -13.81
CA HIS A 589 -14.88 3.44 -12.85
C HIS A 589 -13.86 3.36 -11.71
N ARG A 590 -13.66 2.17 -11.15
CA ARG A 590 -12.70 1.97 -10.06
C ARG A 590 -11.26 2.24 -10.49
N LEU A 591 -10.87 1.83 -11.70
CA LEU A 591 -9.56 2.16 -12.28
C LEU A 591 -9.32 3.67 -12.41
N LEU A 592 -10.37 4.43 -12.70
CA LEU A 592 -10.31 5.90 -12.79
C LEU A 592 -10.45 6.61 -11.43
N GLY A 593 -10.67 5.87 -10.34
CA GLY A 593 -10.89 6.43 -9.01
C GLY A 593 -12.32 6.94 -8.76
N ASN A 594 -13.29 6.59 -9.62
CA ASN A 594 -14.69 6.98 -9.50
C ASN A 594 -15.51 5.95 -8.71
N ALA A 595 -16.56 6.40 -8.01
CA ALA A 595 -17.45 5.50 -7.28
C ALA A 595 -18.18 4.50 -8.18
N GLY A 596 -18.52 4.87 -9.43
CA GLY A 596 -19.32 4.07 -10.32
C GLY A 596 -20.80 4.01 -9.91
N GLU A 597 -21.64 3.63 -10.85
CA GLU A 597 -23.04 3.32 -10.58
C GLU A 597 -23.22 1.79 -10.57
N PRO A 598 -24.01 1.23 -9.63
CA PRO A 598 -24.31 -0.18 -9.63
C PRO A 598 -25.06 -0.58 -10.91
N TRP A 599 -24.85 -1.81 -11.36
CA TRP A 599 -25.59 -2.34 -12.49
C TRP A 599 -27.07 -2.58 -12.10
N ALA A 600 -27.98 -1.83 -12.72
CA ALA A 600 -29.41 -2.02 -12.56
C ALA A 600 -29.89 -3.21 -13.45
N ALA A 601 -29.65 -4.43 -12.98
CA ALA A 601 -30.17 -5.62 -13.61
C ALA A 601 -31.68 -5.74 -13.30
N PRO A 602 -32.53 -6.32 -14.23
CA PRO A 602 -33.92 -6.61 -13.92
C PRO A 602 -34.03 -7.84 -13.01
N THR A 603 -35.10 -7.95 -12.25
CA THR A 603 -35.43 -9.16 -11.49
C THR A 603 -35.89 -10.31 -12.40
N ALA A 604 -35.83 -11.54 -11.91
CA ALA A 604 -36.31 -12.71 -12.62
C ALA A 604 -37.83 -12.65 -12.96
N ALA A 605 -38.60 -11.95 -12.12
CA ALA A 605 -40.03 -11.72 -12.37
C ALA A 605 -40.26 -10.77 -13.56
N GLU A 606 -39.36 -9.78 -13.75
CA GLU A 606 -39.39 -8.89 -14.89
C GLU A 606 -38.84 -9.55 -16.15
N GLN A 607 -37.70 -10.25 -16.01
CA GLN A 607 -36.96 -10.87 -17.10
C GLN A 607 -36.26 -12.15 -16.60
N PRO A 608 -36.79 -13.33 -16.87
CA PRO A 608 -36.23 -14.58 -16.36
C PRO A 608 -34.85 -14.93 -16.95
N HIS A 609 -34.50 -14.38 -18.10
CA HIS A 609 -33.26 -14.63 -18.83
C HIS A 609 -32.67 -13.32 -19.33
N ILE A 610 -31.41 -13.07 -19.06
CA ILE A 610 -30.66 -11.91 -19.53
C ILE A 610 -29.30 -12.33 -20.08
N PHE A 611 -28.73 -11.53 -20.93
CA PHE A 611 -27.41 -11.75 -21.51
C PHE A 611 -26.46 -10.61 -21.15
N SER A 612 -25.21 -10.91 -20.79
CA SER A 612 -24.13 -9.91 -20.69
C SER A 612 -22.91 -10.30 -21.51
N LYS A 613 -22.23 -9.31 -21.98
CA LYS A 613 -20.95 -9.46 -22.66
C LYS A 613 -19.86 -8.82 -21.79
N GLU A 614 -18.90 -9.63 -21.33
CA GLU A 614 -17.78 -9.20 -20.50
C GLU A 614 -16.46 -9.55 -21.19
N MET A 615 -15.84 -8.60 -21.87
CA MET A 615 -14.66 -8.89 -22.69
C MET A 615 -13.37 -8.40 -22.02
N ALA A 616 -12.32 -9.22 -22.05
CA ALA A 616 -10.98 -8.76 -21.72
C ALA A 616 -10.58 -7.56 -22.60
N GLY A 617 -9.92 -6.57 -22.00
CA GLY A 617 -9.72 -5.28 -22.64
C GLY A 617 -8.33 -5.04 -23.22
N PRO A 618 -8.20 -4.06 -24.10
CA PRO A 618 -6.90 -3.72 -24.69
C PRO A 618 -6.13 -2.65 -23.91
N TYR A 619 -6.78 -1.91 -22.99
CA TYR A 619 -6.22 -0.67 -22.48
C TYR A 619 -5.24 -0.87 -21.33
N VAL A 620 -5.63 -1.64 -20.32
CA VAL A 620 -4.85 -1.88 -19.09
C VAL A 620 -4.86 -3.36 -18.71
N LEU A 621 -3.85 -3.76 -17.96
CA LEU A 621 -3.65 -5.15 -17.55
C LEU A 621 -4.80 -5.67 -16.67
N ALA A 622 -5.38 -4.81 -15.82
CA ALA A 622 -6.55 -5.15 -15.02
C ALA A 622 -7.74 -5.66 -15.87
N GLU A 623 -8.00 -5.05 -17.03
CA GLU A 623 -9.04 -5.50 -17.97
C GLU A 623 -8.72 -6.83 -18.63
N SER A 624 -7.43 -7.21 -18.69
CA SER A 624 -6.97 -8.47 -19.27
C SER A 624 -7.03 -9.62 -18.26
N LEU A 625 -6.95 -9.31 -16.96
CA LEU A 625 -6.84 -10.28 -15.86
C LEU A 625 -8.13 -10.52 -15.08
N PHE A 626 -9.15 -9.64 -15.17
CA PHE A 626 -10.33 -9.74 -14.33
C PHE A 626 -11.16 -11.02 -14.58
N LEU A 627 -11.84 -11.47 -13.54
CA LEU A 627 -12.73 -12.63 -13.56
C LEU A 627 -14.20 -12.15 -13.45
N PRO A 628 -14.98 -12.10 -14.53
CA PRO A 628 -16.29 -11.42 -14.53
C PRO A 628 -17.32 -12.06 -13.61
N LEU A 629 -17.26 -13.37 -13.37
CA LEU A 629 -18.20 -14.07 -12.49
C LEU A 629 -17.86 -13.90 -11.00
N GLN A 630 -16.61 -13.62 -10.66
CA GLN A 630 -16.18 -13.51 -9.28
C GLN A 630 -16.96 -12.43 -8.52
N PRO A 631 -16.96 -11.15 -8.93
CA PRO A 631 -17.68 -10.11 -8.20
C PRO A 631 -19.20 -10.30 -8.24
N LEU A 632 -19.77 -10.98 -9.24
CA LEU A 632 -21.20 -11.32 -9.30
C LEU A 632 -21.57 -12.36 -8.22
N ILE A 633 -20.83 -13.46 -8.15
CA ILE A 633 -21.07 -14.53 -7.17
C ILE A 633 -20.86 -14.01 -5.75
N GLU A 634 -19.78 -13.26 -5.52
CA GLU A 634 -19.46 -12.67 -4.23
C GLU A 634 -20.43 -11.54 -3.81
N ALA A 635 -21.12 -10.90 -4.77
CA ALA A 635 -22.23 -9.97 -4.54
C ALA A 635 -23.58 -10.65 -4.29
N GLY A 636 -23.63 -11.99 -4.31
CA GLY A 636 -24.81 -12.76 -3.99
C GLY A 636 -25.55 -13.39 -5.18
N TRP A 637 -25.06 -13.23 -6.42
CA TRP A 637 -25.67 -13.88 -7.59
C TRP A 637 -25.50 -15.39 -7.50
N PRO A 638 -26.58 -16.19 -7.46
CA PRO A 638 -26.47 -17.65 -7.31
C PRO A 638 -25.77 -18.30 -8.50
N ALA A 639 -24.76 -19.13 -8.25
CA ALA A 639 -24.01 -19.82 -9.30
C ALA A 639 -24.92 -20.64 -10.24
N GLY A 640 -26.00 -21.24 -9.71
CA GLY A 640 -26.99 -21.98 -10.51
C GLY A 640 -27.84 -21.11 -11.41
N LYS A 641 -27.75 -19.78 -11.29
CA LYS A 641 -28.38 -18.78 -12.18
C LYS A 641 -27.41 -18.16 -13.17
N LEU A 642 -26.19 -18.69 -13.26
CA LEU A 642 -25.13 -18.21 -14.16
C LEU A 642 -24.84 -19.28 -15.22
N HIS A 643 -24.54 -18.84 -16.43
CA HIS A 643 -24.00 -19.67 -17.50
C HIS A 643 -22.89 -18.92 -18.23
N MET A 644 -21.68 -19.49 -18.27
CA MET A 644 -20.54 -18.88 -18.96
C MET A 644 -20.49 -19.31 -20.43
N ILE A 645 -20.40 -18.35 -21.32
CA ILE A 645 -20.15 -18.58 -22.75
C ILE A 645 -18.76 -18.12 -23.10
N MET A 646 -17.84 -19.06 -23.30
CA MET A 646 -16.46 -18.79 -23.69
C MET A 646 -16.36 -18.51 -25.18
N LEU A 647 -15.93 -17.31 -25.53
CA LEU A 647 -15.81 -16.87 -26.92
C LEU A 647 -14.35 -16.88 -27.38
N ASP A 648 -14.11 -17.39 -28.56
CA ASP A 648 -12.80 -17.39 -29.20
C ASP A 648 -12.90 -17.12 -30.72
N ARG A 649 -11.77 -16.86 -31.35
CA ARG A 649 -11.62 -16.60 -32.78
C ARG A 649 -10.19 -16.90 -33.20
N ASP A 650 -9.97 -17.20 -34.48
CA ASP A 650 -8.64 -17.34 -35.07
C ASP A 650 -7.65 -16.29 -34.52
N PRO A 651 -6.51 -16.74 -33.92
CA PRO A 651 -5.59 -15.87 -33.22
C PRO A 651 -4.97 -14.79 -34.11
N ALA A 652 -4.55 -15.13 -35.32
CA ALA A 652 -3.94 -14.18 -36.24
C ALA A 652 -4.96 -13.11 -36.66
N SER A 653 -6.18 -13.50 -37.01
CA SER A 653 -7.25 -12.57 -37.37
C SER A 653 -7.66 -11.66 -36.21
N SER A 654 -7.68 -12.20 -34.98
CA SER A 654 -8.05 -11.41 -33.80
C SER A 654 -6.94 -10.45 -33.40
N LEU A 655 -5.67 -10.85 -33.42
CA LEU A 655 -4.52 -9.98 -33.15
C LEU A 655 -4.41 -8.83 -34.18
N ALA A 656 -4.51 -9.14 -35.48
CA ALA A 656 -4.50 -8.12 -36.52
C ALA A 656 -5.63 -7.10 -36.32
N SER A 657 -6.85 -7.58 -35.97
CA SER A 657 -8.00 -6.70 -35.69
C SER A 657 -7.83 -5.91 -34.39
N TRP A 658 -7.08 -6.44 -33.43
CA TRP A 658 -6.74 -5.77 -32.18
C TRP A 658 -5.76 -4.61 -32.42
N LEU A 659 -4.69 -4.86 -33.13
CA LEU A 659 -3.71 -3.85 -33.52
C LEU A 659 -4.33 -2.77 -34.40
N GLU A 660 -5.08 -3.14 -35.45
CA GLU A 660 -5.78 -2.18 -36.32
C GLU A 660 -6.70 -1.22 -35.53
N LYS A 661 -7.34 -1.71 -34.46
CA LYS A 661 -8.35 -0.95 -33.74
C LYS A 661 -7.75 0.00 -32.69
N TRP A 662 -6.63 -0.33 -32.05
CA TRP A 662 -6.17 0.36 -30.86
C TRP A 662 -4.72 0.87 -30.90
N SER A 663 -3.94 0.61 -31.95
CA SER A 663 -2.55 1.09 -32.05
C SER A 663 -2.40 2.62 -32.07
N ASP A 664 -3.49 3.34 -32.38
CA ASP A 664 -3.56 4.81 -32.24
C ASP A 664 -3.76 5.31 -30.80
N ARG A 665 -4.09 4.43 -29.86
CA ARG A 665 -4.46 4.74 -28.47
C ARG A 665 -3.59 4.13 -27.42
N VAL A 666 -3.07 2.94 -27.68
CA VAL A 666 -2.25 2.15 -26.76
C VAL A 666 -0.98 1.73 -27.51
N PRO A 667 0.20 1.85 -26.92
CA PRO A 667 1.45 1.38 -27.52
C PRO A 667 1.38 -0.09 -27.93
N GLU A 668 2.02 -0.43 -29.05
CA GLU A 668 1.88 -1.76 -29.67
C GLU A 668 2.36 -2.90 -28.74
N ASP A 669 3.47 -2.69 -28.04
CA ASP A 669 4.03 -3.63 -27.07
C ASP A 669 3.03 -3.94 -25.93
N ARG A 670 2.35 -2.91 -25.39
CA ARG A 670 1.29 -3.06 -24.41
C ARG A 670 0.06 -3.78 -25.00
N LEU A 671 -0.29 -3.46 -26.24
CA LEU A 671 -1.39 -4.16 -26.91
C LEU A 671 -1.11 -5.65 -27.08
N ILE A 672 0.12 -6.00 -27.45
CA ILE A 672 0.59 -7.38 -27.56
C ILE A 672 0.56 -8.08 -26.21
N GLN A 673 1.10 -7.44 -25.15
CA GLN A 673 1.05 -7.98 -23.78
C GLN A 673 -0.40 -8.23 -23.35
N ASN A 674 -1.27 -7.21 -23.48
CA ASN A 674 -2.66 -7.35 -23.07
C ASN A 674 -3.39 -8.40 -23.92
N TYR A 675 -3.05 -8.56 -25.18
CA TYR A 675 -3.58 -9.63 -26.03
C TYR A 675 -3.17 -11.01 -25.53
N VAL A 676 -1.89 -11.21 -25.23
CA VAL A 676 -1.36 -12.46 -24.67
C VAL A 676 -2.04 -12.79 -23.34
N ILE A 677 -2.02 -11.84 -22.42
CA ILE A 677 -2.59 -12.05 -21.08
C ILE A 677 -4.11 -12.27 -21.14
N SER A 678 -4.84 -11.52 -21.97
CA SER A 678 -6.28 -11.76 -22.20
C SER A 678 -6.56 -13.17 -22.75
N SER A 679 -5.71 -13.65 -23.65
CA SER A 679 -5.86 -14.99 -24.24
C SER A 679 -5.63 -16.06 -23.16
N LEU A 680 -4.56 -15.95 -22.39
CA LEU A 680 -4.23 -16.91 -21.32
C LEU A 680 -5.22 -16.87 -20.16
N ASN A 681 -5.80 -15.70 -19.84
CA ASN A 681 -6.77 -15.55 -18.75
C ASN A 681 -8.06 -16.33 -19.01
N ALA A 682 -8.33 -16.76 -20.26
CA ALA A 682 -9.44 -17.67 -20.57
C ALA A 682 -9.40 -18.94 -19.70
N LEU A 683 -8.20 -19.48 -19.44
CA LEU A 683 -8.01 -20.66 -18.57
C LEU A 683 -8.49 -20.40 -17.13
N ARG A 684 -8.17 -19.21 -16.59
CA ARG A 684 -8.59 -18.81 -15.23
C ARG A 684 -10.10 -18.62 -15.15
N VAL A 685 -10.68 -17.91 -16.12
CA VAL A 685 -12.14 -17.67 -16.18
C VAL A 685 -12.91 -18.97 -16.26
N GLU A 686 -12.51 -19.88 -17.16
CA GLU A 686 -13.13 -21.21 -17.30
C GLU A 686 -12.97 -22.07 -16.04
N SER A 687 -11.76 -22.10 -15.47
CA SER A 687 -11.46 -22.81 -14.22
C SER A 687 -12.28 -22.27 -13.05
N TYR A 688 -12.38 -20.95 -12.92
CA TYR A 688 -13.22 -20.32 -11.90
C TYR A 688 -14.68 -20.71 -12.04
N ALA A 689 -15.26 -20.58 -13.26
CA ALA A 689 -16.63 -20.96 -13.52
C ALA A 689 -16.91 -22.42 -13.11
N LYS A 690 -16.03 -23.34 -13.50
CA LYS A 690 -16.15 -24.77 -13.17
C LYS A 690 -16.04 -25.03 -11.65
N ARG A 691 -15.11 -24.36 -10.95
CA ARG A 691 -14.98 -24.48 -9.49
C ARG A 691 -16.23 -23.99 -8.75
N GLN A 692 -16.94 -23.00 -9.30
CA GLN A 692 -18.18 -22.47 -8.74
C GLN A 692 -19.43 -23.27 -9.18
N GLY A 693 -19.29 -24.33 -9.98
CA GLY A 693 -20.40 -25.12 -10.51
C GLY A 693 -21.22 -24.42 -11.61
N VAL A 694 -20.66 -23.35 -12.22
CA VAL A 694 -21.29 -22.61 -13.31
C VAL A 694 -21.10 -23.39 -14.61
N PRO A 695 -22.16 -23.70 -15.37
CA PRO A 695 -22.08 -24.35 -16.69
C PRO A 695 -21.26 -23.47 -17.66
N VAL A 696 -20.43 -24.15 -18.48
CA VAL A 696 -19.60 -23.49 -19.51
C VAL A 696 -20.01 -24.03 -20.89
N THR A 697 -20.12 -23.11 -21.85
CA THR A 697 -20.35 -23.43 -23.28
C THR A 697 -19.35 -22.65 -24.12
N HIS A 698 -18.64 -23.33 -25.01
CA HIS A 698 -17.71 -22.69 -25.94
C HIS A 698 -18.40 -22.35 -27.26
N TYR A 699 -18.17 -21.13 -27.75
CA TYR A 699 -18.65 -20.68 -29.04
C TYR A 699 -17.55 -19.91 -29.77
N VAL A 700 -17.02 -20.53 -30.82
CA VAL A 700 -15.96 -19.99 -31.65
C VAL A 700 -16.54 -19.20 -32.82
N TYR A 701 -16.01 -18.01 -33.10
CA TYR A 701 -16.55 -17.10 -34.14
C TYR A 701 -16.71 -17.74 -35.51
N GLU A 702 -15.82 -18.64 -35.89
CA GLU A 702 -15.82 -19.38 -37.15
C GLU A 702 -17.06 -20.29 -37.29
N ALA A 703 -17.72 -20.66 -36.20
CA ALA A 703 -19.01 -21.38 -36.26
C ALA A 703 -20.11 -20.57 -36.99
N SER A 704 -20.00 -19.22 -36.95
CA SER A 704 -20.91 -18.32 -37.66
C SER A 704 -20.77 -18.34 -39.18
N LYS A 705 -19.86 -19.15 -39.77
CA LYS A 705 -19.88 -19.51 -41.20
C LYS A 705 -21.19 -20.22 -41.58
N ASP A 706 -21.76 -21.02 -40.64
CA ASP A 706 -23.13 -21.49 -40.66
C ASP A 706 -23.91 -20.79 -39.53
N ALA A 707 -24.28 -19.54 -39.78
CA ALA A 707 -24.87 -18.68 -38.75
C ALA A 707 -26.17 -19.28 -38.18
N THR A 708 -27.08 -19.73 -39.03
CA THR A 708 -28.40 -20.28 -38.60
C THR A 708 -28.24 -21.61 -37.87
N GLY A 709 -27.44 -22.52 -38.41
CA GLY A 709 -27.24 -23.83 -37.81
C GLY A 709 -26.47 -23.74 -36.48
N SER A 710 -25.41 -23.00 -36.43
CA SER A 710 -24.61 -22.86 -35.20
C SER A 710 -25.36 -22.12 -34.09
N VAL A 711 -26.11 -21.05 -34.41
CA VAL A 711 -26.91 -20.32 -33.42
C VAL A 711 -28.07 -21.18 -32.90
N ARG A 712 -28.73 -21.94 -33.73
CA ARG A 712 -29.78 -22.89 -33.29
C ARG A 712 -29.19 -23.83 -32.23
N LYS A 713 -28.07 -24.49 -32.54
CA LYS A 713 -27.39 -25.41 -31.62
C LYS A 713 -26.89 -24.73 -30.35
N LEU A 714 -26.43 -23.47 -30.44
CA LEU A 714 -26.07 -22.68 -29.26
C LEU A 714 -27.29 -22.44 -28.34
N PHE A 715 -28.42 -22.03 -28.92
CA PHE A 715 -29.67 -21.80 -28.17
C PHE A 715 -30.20 -23.08 -27.54
N ASP A 716 -30.16 -24.20 -28.26
CA ASP A 716 -30.53 -25.53 -27.73
C ASP A 716 -29.60 -25.91 -26.53
N ARG A 717 -28.30 -25.70 -26.68
CA ARG A 717 -27.33 -25.98 -25.62
C ARG A 717 -27.54 -25.13 -24.36
N LEU A 718 -27.98 -23.87 -24.52
CA LEU A 718 -28.29 -22.95 -23.44
C LEU A 718 -29.68 -23.15 -22.82
N GLY A 719 -30.49 -24.09 -23.34
CA GLY A 719 -31.89 -24.28 -22.94
C GLY A 719 -32.80 -23.16 -23.43
N LEU A 720 -32.41 -22.44 -24.48
CA LEU A 720 -33.13 -21.33 -25.09
C LEU A 720 -33.74 -21.65 -26.46
N GLY A 721 -33.88 -22.91 -26.80
CA GLY A 721 -34.35 -23.35 -28.14
C GLY A 721 -35.66 -22.71 -28.57
N GLU A 722 -36.61 -22.50 -27.65
CA GLU A 722 -37.88 -21.82 -27.92
C GLU A 722 -37.74 -20.33 -28.31
N ARG A 723 -36.63 -19.70 -27.95
CA ARG A 723 -36.32 -18.31 -28.30
C ARG A 723 -35.64 -18.17 -29.66
N PHE A 724 -35.20 -19.26 -30.24
CA PHE A 724 -34.57 -19.25 -31.55
C PHE A 724 -35.59 -18.96 -32.65
N THR A 725 -35.30 -17.96 -33.49
CA THR A 725 -36.02 -17.72 -34.75
C THR A 725 -34.98 -17.42 -35.84
N GLU A 726 -35.22 -17.90 -37.04
CA GLU A 726 -34.35 -17.63 -38.18
C GLU A 726 -34.24 -16.12 -38.45
N GLY A 727 -35.32 -15.37 -38.27
CA GLY A 727 -35.32 -13.91 -38.36
C GLY A 727 -34.39 -13.23 -37.38
N ALA A 728 -34.13 -13.81 -36.18
CA ALA A 728 -33.16 -13.27 -35.25
C ALA A 728 -31.71 -13.36 -35.77
N VAL A 729 -31.45 -14.29 -36.69
CA VAL A 729 -30.14 -14.46 -37.34
C VAL A 729 -30.05 -13.64 -38.65
N THR A 730 -31.09 -13.66 -39.44
CA THR A 730 -31.03 -13.23 -40.85
C THR A 730 -31.51 -11.81 -41.11
N ASP A 731 -32.34 -11.25 -40.25
CA ASP A 731 -33.01 -9.97 -40.50
C ASP A 731 -33.09 -9.08 -39.25
N TRP A 732 -32.13 -8.17 -39.12
CA TRP A 732 -32.13 -7.17 -38.08
C TRP A 732 -32.71 -5.80 -38.50
N LYS A 733 -33.05 -5.62 -39.76
CA LYS A 733 -33.52 -4.34 -40.31
C LYS A 733 -34.91 -3.95 -39.81
N GLU A 734 -35.78 -4.93 -39.61
CA GLU A 734 -37.19 -4.68 -39.29
C GLU A 734 -37.49 -4.63 -37.77
N ARG A 735 -36.49 -4.89 -36.88
CA ARG A 735 -36.75 -5.05 -35.45
C ARG A 735 -36.41 -3.86 -34.57
N GLY A 736 -36.07 -2.69 -35.15
CA GLY A 736 -35.80 -1.46 -34.39
C GLY A 736 -34.48 -1.44 -33.68
N GLN A 737 -34.24 -0.35 -32.94
CA GLN A 737 -33.03 -0.15 -32.12
C GLN A 737 -33.16 -0.95 -30.82
N ILE A 738 -32.14 -1.74 -30.51
CA ILE A 738 -32.04 -2.45 -29.23
C ILE A 738 -31.27 -1.58 -28.27
N GLU A 739 -31.93 -1.10 -27.23
CA GLU A 739 -31.31 -0.34 -26.18
C GLU A 739 -30.65 -1.27 -25.15
N THR A 740 -29.36 -1.12 -24.90
CA THR A 740 -28.66 -1.72 -23.75
C THR A 740 -28.69 -0.75 -22.59
N LYS A 741 -29.49 -1.02 -21.57
CA LYS A 741 -29.46 -0.25 -20.32
C LYS A 741 -28.23 -0.62 -19.50
N GLY A 742 -27.53 0.35 -18.97
CA GLY A 742 -26.41 0.18 -18.05
C GLY A 742 -25.01 0.22 -18.68
N SER A 743 -24.88 0.52 -19.96
CA SER A 743 -23.60 0.56 -20.69
C SER A 743 -22.88 1.92 -20.67
N GLY A 744 -23.17 2.78 -19.71
CA GLY A 744 -22.88 4.22 -19.76
C GLY A 744 -21.45 4.64 -19.56
N VAL A 745 -20.50 3.77 -19.18
CA VAL A 745 -19.12 4.20 -18.99
C VAL A 745 -18.19 3.71 -20.06
N THR A 746 -17.75 4.66 -20.83
CA THR A 746 -16.62 4.53 -21.73
C THR A 746 -15.47 5.31 -21.14
N PHE A 747 -14.23 4.88 -21.38
CA PHE A 747 -13.11 5.78 -21.17
C PHE A 747 -13.31 7.08 -21.97
N LEU A 748 -12.81 8.20 -21.45
CA LEU A 748 -13.01 9.53 -22.03
C LEU A 748 -12.71 9.65 -23.53
N SER A 749 -11.98 8.70 -24.10
CA SER A 749 -11.61 8.64 -25.52
C SER A 749 -12.56 7.82 -26.41
N GLU A 750 -13.61 7.22 -25.85
CA GLU A 750 -14.57 6.39 -26.60
C GLU A 750 -15.90 7.13 -26.81
N PRO A 751 -16.61 6.89 -27.94
CA PRO A 751 -17.90 7.51 -28.19
C PRO A 751 -18.95 7.11 -27.14
N LYS A 752 -19.76 8.06 -26.72
CA LYS A 752 -20.69 7.94 -25.57
C LYS A 752 -21.98 7.15 -25.81
N VAL A 753 -22.30 6.77 -27.04
CA VAL A 753 -23.62 6.20 -27.36
C VAL A 753 -23.48 4.93 -28.16
N TYR A 754 -24.08 3.88 -27.64
CA TYR A 754 -24.19 2.62 -28.35
C TYR A 754 -25.67 2.20 -28.43
N THR A 755 -26.22 2.40 -29.58
CA THR A 755 -27.36 1.57 -29.97
C THR A 755 -26.85 0.23 -30.47
N VAL A 756 -27.46 -0.84 -30.03
CA VAL A 756 -26.88 -2.18 -30.21
C VAL A 756 -26.92 -2.60 -31.68
N VAL A 757 -27.93 -2.23 -32.44
CA VAL A 757 -27.94 -2.40 -33.88
C VAL A 757 -27.05 -1.35 -34.49
N GLY A 758 -25.87 -1.73 -34.97
CA GLY A 758 -24.94 -0.83 -35.62
C GLY A 758 -23.76 -0.36 -34.77
N LEU A 759 -23.51 -0.94 -33.60
CA LEU A 759 -22.46 -0.58 -32.68
C LEU A 759 -21.04 -0.50 -33.33
N HIS A 760 -20.80 -1.27 -34.36
CA HIS A 760 -19.57 -1.29 -35.16
C HIS A 760 -19.85 -1.42 -36.64
N GLY A 761 -20.86 -0.76 -37.12
CA GLY A 761 -21.23 -0.75 -38.56
C GLY A 761 -22.62 -1.29 -38.82
N SER A 762 -23.07 -1.12 -40.01
CA SER A 762 -24.40 -1.44 -40.55
C SER A 762 -24.67 -2.96 -40.67
N ASP A 763 -24.53 -3.71 -39.62
CA ASP A 763 -24.88 -5.12 -39.65
C ASP A 763 -26.40 -5.29 -39.62
N THR A 764 -26.89 -5.98 -40.62
CA THR A 764 -28.31 -6.26 -40.79
C THR A 764 -28.68 -7.73 -40.52
N ALA A 765 -27.65 -8.51 -40.10
CA ALA A 765 -27.81 -9.93 -39.81
C ALA A 765 -26.59 -10.44 -39.03
N TYR A 766 -26.75 -11.56 -38.31
CA TYR A 766 -25.67 -12.31 -37.73
C TYR A 766 -24.98 -13.15 -38.79
N ARG A 767 -23.71 -12.85 -39.12
CA ARG A 767 -22.98 -13.59 -40.15
C ARG A 767 -21.48 -13.53 -39.96
N TYR A 768 -20.78 -14.56 -40.39
CA TYR A 768 -19.32 -14.56 -40.48
C TYR A 768 -18.83 -13.52 -41.48
N ARG A 769 -17.82 -12.74 -41.07
CA ARG A 769 -17.12 -11.81 -41.94
C ARG A 769 -15.62 -12.14 -41.88
N SER A 770 -15.15 -12.70 -43.01
CA SER A 770 -13.70 -12.69 -43.27
C SER A 770 -13.31 -11.28 -43.64
N ARG A 771 -12.56 -10.60 -42.77
CA ARG A 771 -11.88 -9.36 -43.16
C ARG A 771 -10.55 -9.75 -43.77
N LYS A 772 -10.14 -9.09 -44.87
CA LYS A 772 -8.72 -9.03 -45.28
C LYS A 772 -8.02 -8.30 -44.14
N THR A 773 -7.38 -9.00 -43.28
CA THR A 773 -6.57 -8.45 -42.17
C THR A 773 -5.32 -7.84 -42.78
N ALA A 774 -4.83 -6.71 -42.20
CA ALA A 774 -3.48 -6.28 -42.44
C ALA A 774 -2.53 -7.44 -42.15
N SER A 775 -1.53 -7.67 -42.96
CA SER A 775 -0.56 -8.73 -42.75
C SER A 775 0.19 -8.46 -41.43
N LEU A 776 0.09 -9.38 -40.50
CA LEU A 776 0.94 -9.39 -39.31
C LEU A 776 2.41 -9.58 -39.74
N SER A 777 3.32 -8.90 -39.05
CA SER A 777 4.75 -9.15 -39.19
C SER A 777 5.09 -10.54 -38.65
N GLU A 778 6.21 -11.08 -39.09
CA GLU A 778 6.73 -12.36 -38.58
C GLU A 778 6.90 -12.34 -37.04
N ALA A 779 7.40 -11.24 -36.48
CA ALA A 779 7.52 -11.09 -35.03
C ALA A 779 6.15 -11.12 -34.31
N GLN A 780 5.09 -10.54 -34.89
CA GLN A 780 3.74 -10.57 -34.33
C GLN A 780 3.13 -11.97 -34.42
N LEU A 781 3.40 -12.72 -35.48
CA LEU A 781 2.97 -14.14 -35.61
C LEU A 781 3.71 -15.04 -34.60
N GLN A 782 5.01 -14.81 -34.38
CA GLN A 782 5.79 -15.54 -33.38
C GLN A 782 5.26 -15.37 -31.94
N VAL A 783 4.59 -14.25 -31.61
CA VAL A 783 3.93 -14.08 -30.31
C VAL A 783 2.84 -15.13 -30.10
N ILE A 784 2.01 -15.40 -31.11
CA ILE A 784 0.92 -16.37 -31.02
C ILE A 784 1.48 -17.77 -30.72
N ASP A 785 2.52 -18.16 -31.45
CA ASP A 785 3.19 -19.46 -31.30
C ASP A 785 3.93 -19.56 -29.94
N ARG A 786 4.74 -18.55 -29.58
CA ARG A 786 5.50 -18.50 -28.33
C ARG A 786 4.64 -18.72 -27.08
N TYR A 787 3.45 -18.16 -27.06
CA TYR A 787 2.53 -18.28 -25.92
C TYR A 787 1.47 -19.37 -26.10
N GLY A 788 1.60 -20.25 -27.09
CA GLY A 788 0.70 -21.41 -27.32
C GLY A 788 -0.77 -21.00 -27.54
N ILE A 789 -1.03 -19.81 -28.08
CA ILE A 789 -2.40 -19.28 -28.27
C ILE A 789 -3.13 -20.07 -29.36
N ASP A 790 -2.42 -20.57 -30.37
CA ASP A 790 -2.97 -21.45 -31.40
C ASP A 790 -3.44 -22.79 -30.82
N GLU A 791 -2.70 -23.36 -29.90
CA GLU A 791 -3.10 -24.61 -29.20
C GLU A 791 -4.36 -24.38 -28.37
N MET A 792 -4.44 -23.26 -27.66
CA MET A 792 -5.63 -22.87 -26.89
C MET A 792 -6.83 -22.68 -27.81
N TYR A 793 -6.66 -22.05 -28.97
CA TYR A 793 -7.70 -21.88 -29.96
C TYR A 793 -8.20 -23.24 -30.50
N ARG A 794 -7.31 -24.18 -30.84
CA ARG A 794 -7.69 -25.56 -31.25
C ARG A 794 -8.48 -26.25 -30.13
N ALA A 795 -8.08 -26.07 -28.87
CA ALA A 795 -8.84 -26.61 -27.75
C ALA A 795 -10.24 -25.97 -27.64
N SER A 796 -10.36 -24.66 -27.87
CA SER A 796 -11.64 -23.93 -27.93
C SER A 796 -12.53 -24.44 -29.08
N VAL A 797 -11.96 -24.71 -30.26
CA VAL A 797 -12.66 -25.31 -31.39
C VAL A 797 -13.19 -26.70 -31.05
N ALA A 798 -12.35 -27.56 -30.48
CA ALA A 798 -12.74 -28.90 -30.07
C ALA A 798 -13.85 -28.86 -29.01
N ALA A 799 -13.80 -27.94 -28.06
CA ALA A 799 -14.84 -27.72 -27.07
C ALA A 799 -16.15 -27.20 -27.73
N CYS A 800 -16.09 -26.27 -28.67
CA CYS A 800 -17.23 -25.77 -29.42
C CYS A 800 -17.93 -26.89 -30.21
N ILE A 801 -17.18 -27.77 -30.87
CA ILE A 801 -17.72 -28.93 -31.58
C ILE A 801 -18.51 -29.83 -30.63
N ARG A 802 -17.97 -30.15 -29.47
CA ARG A 802 -18.65 -30.95 -28.44
C ARG A 802 -19.90 -30.27 -27.89
N ASP A 803 -19.75 -29.01 -27.49
CA ASP A 803 -20.82 -28.26 -26.83
C ASP A 803 -22.02 -28.02 -27.74
N LEU A 804 -21.77 -27.81 -29.03
CA LEU A 804 -22.81 -27.61 -30.05
C LEU A 804 -23.23 -28.93 -30.72
N SER A 805 -22.67 -30.08 -30.34
CA SER A 805 -22.93 -31.39 -30.93
C SER A 805 -22.87 -31.36 -32.47
N LEU A 806 -21.76 -30.80 -32.99
CA LEU A 806 -21.52 -30.72 -34.43
C LEU A 806 -21.09 -32.10 -34.97
N ASP A 807 -21.68 -32.52 -36.07
CA ASP A 807 -21.21 -33.71 -36.81
C ASP A 807 -19.87 -33.41 -37.51
N THR A 808 -19.17 -34.49 -37.89
CA THR A 808 -17.83 -34.42 -38.44
C THR A 808 -17.78 -33.59 -39.74
N ASP A 809 -18.78 -33.69 -40.59
CA ASP A 809 -18.82 -33.00 -41.88
C ASP A 809 -19.02 -31.49 -41.67
N THR A 810 -19.93 -31.13 -40.76
CA THR A 810 -20.15 -29.76 -40.36
C THR A 810 -18.92 -29.18 -39.72
N ALA A 811 -18.28 -29.87 -38.77
CA ALA A 811 -17.05 -29.45 -38.10
C ALA A 811 -15.91 -29.22 -39.11
N ALA A 812 -15.71 -30.15 -40.06
CA ALA A 812 -14.72 -30.00 -41.11
C ALA A 812 -14.98 -28.77 -42.01
N ARG A 813 -16.26 -28.54 -42.37
CA ARG A 813 -16.64 -27.36 -43.16
C ARG A 813 -16.39 -26.03 -42.46
N LEU A 814 -16.66 -25.99 -41.14
CA LEU A 814 -16.53 -24.73 -40.33
C LEU A 814 -15.09 -24.44 -39.93
N PHE A 815 -14.33 -25.49 -39.59
CA PHE A 815 -13.03 -25.34 -38.90
C PHE A 815 -11.87 -26.07 -39.62
N GLY A 816 -12.09 -26.60 -40.86
CA GLY A 816 -11.22 -27.55 -41.56
C GLY A 816 -9.73 -27.29 -41.46
N ASP A 817 -9.28 -26.07 -41.62
CA ASP A 817 -7.86 -25.70 -41.53
C ASP A 817 -7.29 -25.75 -40.06
N CYS A 818 -8.17 -25.78 -39.06
CA CYS A 818 -7.82 -25.81 -37.64
C CYS A 818 -7.86 -27.19 -37.00
N LEU A 819 -8.50 -28.14 -37.68
CA LEU A 819 -8.67 -29.53 -37.21
C LEU A 819 -7.41 -30.37 -37.47
N GLY A 820 -6.26 -29.77 -37.80
CA GLY A 820 -4.99 -30.40 -38.13
C GLY A 820 -4.95 -31.88 -37.85
N THR A 821 -4.54 -32.69 -38.79
CA THR A 821 -4.40 -34.16 -38.78
C THR A 821 -4.13 -34.77 -37.40
N ALA A 822 -5.17 -34.95 -36.58
CA ALA A 822 -5.20 -35.92 -35.51
C ALA A 822 -5.73 -37.19 -36.15
N ALA A 823 -4.86 -37.95 -36.80
CA ALA A 823 -5.01 -39.34 -37.08
C ALA A 823 -4.54 -40.14 -35.88
#